data_1247f7d86fc57cc2509f5fa5914daa55
#
_entry.id   1247f7d86fc57cc2509f5fa5914daa55
#
_cell.length_a   1.000
_cell.length_b   1.000
_cell.length_c   1.000
_cell.angle_alpha   90.00
_cell.angle_beta   90.00
_cell.angle_gamma   90.00
#
_symmetry.space_group_name_H-M   'P 1'
#
loop_
_entity.id
_entity.type
_entity.pdbx_description
1 polymer ?
#
loop_
_entity_poly.entity_id
_entity_poly.type
_entity_poly.pdbx_seq_one_letter_code
_entity_poly.pdbx_strand_id
1 'polypeptide(L)'
;MSAQEADVVFVLDNSFSMNQTDQDRIALEVIHMFMDMSEAARTRFGLIAYNDRIVASQPLSAKSGIKREIEGLRRSGYSDLGLGLREGAKLLSDSASSERSRLLILLSDGDIELGASSGQRKLQDSESDVAKALEQAKQEGYPIYTVGLNSNGSVREERLRQIAAETGGSAFITDSADDLPEIFNQIFAAHIQSVLIPVAAVTANGQLQEVTVEVPNSSMTELNLLMLSSQPVSESHLYFSSRDVQLYTSDKYVLMKIAEPRKEKLQLKFRGKAGDFVKINLLGSYNVQGEFHIADGSKPIKGQPVPVEAWLTQPGEDTKRLTDQDVYASMTAELRIEGLDRKSSPPLAVPMVLKEDRSGFTVNYTFPAAGSYRLSVHLIGSDFYRRTAVQTLELPNLAPQAQAPASPLQLVKSDGSMRVQLHDYFTDPNNDELQFAAMVMDGEALQIAVEQGELIVTPLRAGSTRINVTATDTDGASVEAELSFQVSAPWSIYAVIALVTGLVLAAGAALYIVFRPKPAFFGRLEGYFLETASGNDIPVKYWPLHTLGTRRSISLEELFGQLEVHEIVPEAKDIWFKPGKEHALLVRHDTKCTVVIGRTPLPAGSTGRLAYNDKLYITFEDHVTEIELRYKEPKPNAR
;
A
#
# COMPACT_ATOMS: atom_id res chain seq x y z
N MET A 1 -21.00 -6.18 -3.76
CA MET A 1 -22.24 -5.39 -3.57
C MET A 1 -22.65 -4.86 -4.94
N SER A 2 -23.92 -5.00 -5.31
CA SER A 2 -24.45 -4.43 -6.56
C SER A 2 -24.29 -2.90 -6.58
N ALA A 3 -24.41 -2.26 -7.75
CA ALA A 3 -24.44 -0.80 -7.85
C ALA A 3 -25.33 -0.23 -6.76
N GLN A 4 -24.83 0.78 -6.06
CA GLN A 4 -25.35 1.25 -4.78
C GLN A 4 -26.80 1.73 -4.95
N GLU A 5 -27.73 1.04 -4.35
CA GLU A 5 -29.12 1.49 -4.25
C GLU A 5 -29.20 2.75 -3.38
N ALA A 6 -30.15 3.64 -3.66
CA ALA A 6 -30.24 4.92 -3.01
C ALA A 6 -31.65 5.26 -2.51
N ASP A 7 -31.71 5.96 -1.38
CA ASP A 7 -32.90 6.57 -0.82
C ASP A 7 -32.69 8.09 -0.75
N VAL A 8 -33.52 8.83 -1.45
CA VAL A 8 -33.44 10.29 -1.56
C VAL A 8 -34.71 10.91 -0.99
N VAL A 9 -34.57 11.79 0.01
CA VAL A 9 -35.70 12.52 0.55
C VAL A 9 -35.57 14.00 0.21
N PHE A 10 -36.56 14.53 -0.48
CA PHE A 10 -36.72 15.95 -0.69
C PHE A 10 -37.52 16.57 0.46
N VAL A 11 -36.97 17.61 1.07
CA VAL A 11 -37.64 18.45 2.07
C VAL A 11 -37.85 19.83 1.45
N LEU A 12 -39.06 20.09 1.02
CA LEU A 12 -39.40 21.24 0.23
C LEU A 12 -40.20 22.26 1.05
N ASP A 13 -39.66 23.46 1.13
CA ASP A 13 -40.41 24.63 1.64
C ASP A 13 -41.59 24.94 0.73
N ASN A 14 -42.76 24.94 1.31
CA ASN A 14 -44.03 25.25 0.60
C ASN A 14 -44.74 26.46 1.26
N SER A 15 -43.92 27.34 1.91
CA SER A 15 -44.38 28.60 2.51
C SER A 15 -44.86 29.62 1.45
N PHE A 16 -45.52 30.67 1.91
CA PHE A 16 -46.04 31.71 1.03
C PHE A 16 -44.93 32.48 0.30
N SER A 17 -43.79 32.71 0.92
CA SER A 17 -42.62 33.41 0.36
C SER A 17 -42.12 32.77 -0.94
N MET A 18 -42.19 31.45 -1.06
CA MET A 18 -41.84 30.72 -2.27
C MET A 18 -42.61 31.17 -3.53
N ASN A 19 -43.74 31.86 -3.38
CA ASN A 19 -44.42 32.47 -4.54
C ASN A 19 -43.65 33.66 -5.11
N GLN A 20 -42.72 34.26 -4.33
CA GLN A 20 -41.91 35.39 -4.77
C GLN A 20 -40.54 34.95 -5.25
N THR A 21 -39.94 34.01 -4.55
CA THR A 21 -38.57 33.57 -4.79
C THR A 21 -38.46 32.51 -5.89
N ASP A 22 -39.53 31.75 -6.15
CA ASP A 22 -39.63 30.71 -7.20
C ASP A 22 -41.00 30.80 -7.88
N GLN A 23 -41.25 31.91 -8.59
CA GLN A 23 -42.52 32.20 -9.23
C GLN A 23 -42.92 31.14 -10.26
N ASP A 24 -41.95 30.67 -11.06
CA ASP A 24 -42.13 29.69 -12.13
C ASP A 24 -42.12 28.24 -11.63
N ARG A 25 -42.06 28.03 -10.29
CA ARG A 25 -42.07 26.72 -9.65
C ARG A 25 -40.91 25.81 -10.11
N ILE A 26 -39.74 26.39 -10.41
CA ILE A 26 -38.56 25.68 -10.90
C ILE A 26 -38.11 24.63 -9.88
N ALA A 27 -38.32 24.87 -8.57
CA ALA A 27 -38.05 23.89 -7.51
C ALA A 27 -38.72 22.52 -7.76
N LEU A 28 -39.94 22.52 -8.35
CA LEU A 28 -40.64 21.27 -8.67
C LEU A 28 -40.06 20.60 -9.92
N GLU A 29 -39.67 21.39 -10.91
CA GLU A 29 -39.05 20.87 -12.13
C GLU A 29 -37.71 20.23 -11.86
N VAL A 30 -36.88 20.81 -10.96
CA VAL A 30 -35.58 20.25 -10.64
C VAL A 30 -35.69 18.97 -9.82
N ILE A 31 -36.72 18.81 -8.99
CA ILE A 31 -37.00 17.53 -8.32
C ILE A 31 -37.37 16.48 -9.40
N HIS A 32 -38.18 16.84 -10.39
CA HIS A 32 -38.47 15.96 -11.54
C HIS A 32 -37.21 15.60 -12.31
N MET A 33 -36.37 16.59 -12.63
CA MET A 33 -35.08 16.37 -13.29
C MET A 33 -34.19 15.38 -12.51
N PHE A 34 -34.03 15.59 -11.22
CA PHE A 34 -33.24 14.69 -10.36
C PHE A 34 -33.79 13.26 -10.39
N MET A 35 -35.10 13.10 -10.28
CA MET A 35 -35.74 11.80 -10.41
C MET A 35 -35.51 11.18 -11.79
N ASP A 36 -35.60 11.96 -12.88
CA ASP A 36 -35.43 11.47 -14.25
C ASP A 36 -33.98 11.08 -14.56
N MET A 37 -33.00 11.80 -14.00
CA MET A 37 -31.58 11.44 -14.06
C MET A 37 -31.30 10.14 -13.32
N SER A 38 -32.03 9.83 -12.27
CA SER A 38 -31.81 8.65 -11.42
C SER A 38 -32.27 7.35 -12.10
N GLU A 39 -31.62 6.24 -11.73
CA GLU A 39 -32.01 4.90 -12.17
C GLU A 39 -33.28 4.43 -11.41
N ALA A 40 -34.37 4.22 -12.12
CA ALA A 40 -35.71 3.95 -11.53
C ALA A 40 -35.74 2.66 -10.70
N ALA A 41 -34.96 1.64 -11.08
CA ALA A 41 -34.95 0.35 -10.39
C ALA A 41 -34.18 0.38 -9.06
N ARG A 42 -33.33 1.38 -8.87
CA ARG A 42 -32.36 1.42 -7.74
C ARG A 42 -32.61 2.57 -6.78
N THR A 43 -33.30 3.63 -7.20
CA THR A 43 -33.50 4.82 -6.38
C THR A 43 -34.95 4.91 -5.92
N ARG A 44 -35.14 5.02 -4.60
CA ARG A 44 -36.42 5.36 -3.99
C ARG A 44 -36.43 6.83 -3.58
N PHE A 45 -37.56 7.47 -3.75
CA PHE A 45 -37.73 8.88 -3.43
C PHE A 45 -38.81 9.06 -2.37
N GLY A 46 -38.54 9.97 -1.41
CA GLY A 46 -39.49 10.46 -0.44
C GLY A 46 -39.66 11.97 -0.57
N LEU A 47 -40.78 12.49 -0.13
CA LEU A 47 -41.08 13.93 -0.15
C LEU A 47 -41.70 14.34 1.18
N ILE A 48 -41.16 15.39 1.77
CA ILE A 48 -41.78 16.20 2.80
C ILE A 48 -41.95 17.61 2.28
N ALA A 49 -43.21 18.06 2.05
CA ALA A 49 -43.46 19.46 1.80
C ALA A 49 -44.00 20.10 3.09
N TYR A 50 -43.39 21.19 3.50
CA TYR A 50 -43.70 21.85 4.76
C TYR A 50 -43.94 23.34 4.61
N ASN A 51 -44.69 23.87 5.55
CA ASN A 51 -44.78 25.30 5.87
C ASN A 51 -44.75 25.42 7.42
N ASP A 52 -45.77 26.01 8.06
CA ASP A 52 -45.99 25.95 9.50
C ASP A 52 -46.54 24.58 9.99
N ARG A 53 -46.74 23.67 9.06
CA ARG A 53 -47.14 22.25 9.25
C ARG A 53 -46.64 21.40 8.11
N ILE A 54 -46.76 20.08 8.23
CA ILE A 54 -46.53 19.18 7.09
C ILE A 54 -47.69 19.28 6.13
N VAL A 55 -47.41 19.74 4.91
CA VAL A 55 -48.39 19.94 3.83
C VAL A 55 -48.60 18.63 3.04
N ALA A 56 -47.48 17.95 2.76
CA ALA A 56 -47.47 16.65 2.12
C ALA A 56 -46.35 15.77 2.69
N SER A 57 -46.61 14.49 2.79
CA SER A 57 -45.63 13.49 3.17
C SER A 57 -45.81 12.24 2.31
N GLN A 58 -44.78 11.93 1.51
CA GLN A 58 -44.77 10.74 0.68
C GLN A 58 -43.65 9.80 1.14
N PRO A 59 -43.95 8.55 1.47
CA PRO A 59 -42.96 7.58 1.86
C PRO A 59 -42.03 7.24 0.69
N LEU A 60 -40.86 6.70 1.01
CA LEU A 60 -39.90 6.22 0.02
C LEU A 60 -40.53 5.23 -0.96
N SER A 61 -40.62 5.60 -2.20
CA SER A 61 -41.28 4.85 -3.27
C SER A 61 -40.65 5.12 -4.63
N ALA A 62 -41.15 4.45 -5.69
CA ALA A 62 -40.80 4.76 -7.06
C ALA A 62 -41.34 6.15 -7.49
N LYS A 63 -40.76 6.71 -8.55
CA LYS A 63 -40.93 8.09 -9.04
C LYS A 63 -42.40 8.57 -9.20
N SER A 64 -43.31 7.69 -9.63
CA SER A 64 -44.64 8.07 -10.09
C SER A 64 -45.57 8.67 -9.01
N GLY A 65 -45.44 8.24 -7.76
CA GLY A 65 -46.26 8.76 -6.65
C GLY A 65 -45.92 10.21 -6.31
N ILE A 66 -44.62 10.50 -6.24
CA ILE A 66 -44.11 11.83 -5.89
C ILE A 66 -44.42 12.88 -6.95
N LYS A 67 -44.22 12.55 -8.23
CA LYS A 67 -44.52 13.48 -9.33
C LYS A 67 -45.95 14.03 -9.25
N ARG A 68 -46.93 13.17 -8.99
CA ARG A 68 -48.34 13.58 -8.85
C ARG A 68 -48.59 14.47 -7.63
N GLU A 69 -47.92 14.14 -6.50
CA GLU A 69 -48.11 14.92 -5.27
C GLU A 69 -47.52 16.32 -5.39
N ILE A 70 -46.35 16.45 -5.99
CA ILE A 70 -45.66 17.72 -6.19
C ILE A 70 -46.50 18.69 -7.03
N GLU A 71 -47.13 18.21 -8.12
CA GLU A 71 -47.98 19.03 -9.00
C GLU A 71 -49.17 19.62 -8.25
N GLY A 72 -49.69 18.92 -7.24
CA GLY A 72 -50.83 19.35 -6.42
C GLY A 72 -50.50 20.37 -5.32
N LEU A 73 -49.23 20.63 -5.03
CA LEU A 73 -48.84 21.51 -3.92
C LEU A 73 -49.28 22.97 -4.14
N ARG A 74 -49.84 23.58 -3.08
CA ARG A 74 -50.19 25.00 -3.03
C ARG A 74 -49.41 25.68 -1.93
N ARG A 75 -48.66 26.70 -2.28
CA ARG A 75 -47.80 27.49 -1.37
C ARG A 75 -48.64 28.36 -0.47
N SER A 76 -48.44 28.26 0.84
CA SER A 76 -49.19 29.01 1.85
C SER A 76 -48.50 28.91 3.22
N GLY A 77 -48.86 29.76 4.16
CA GLY A 77 -48.38 29.73 5.54
C GLY A 77 -46.98 30.25 5.71
N TYR A 78 -46.41 30.00 6.88
CA TYR A 78 -45.09 30.40 7.29
C TYR A 78 -44.07 29.24 7.07
N SER A 79 -42.85 29.33 7.60
CA SER A 79 -41.81 28.32 7.36
C SER A 79 -41.24 27.75 8.69
N ASP A 80 -41.59 26.50 9.01
CA ASP A 80 -40.96 25.74 10.11
C ASP A 80 -39.95 24.72 9.58
N LEU A 81 -38.76 25.23 9.26
CA LEU A 81 -37.67 24.42 8.68
C LEU A 81 -37.29 23.22 9.57
N GLY A 82 -37.30 23.40 10.91
CA GLY A 82 -37.00 22.31 11.81
C GLY A 82 -37.99 21.16 11.75
N LEU A 83 -39.31 21.50 11.62
CA LEU A 83 -40.35 20.52 11.43
C LEU A 83 -40.13 19.72 10.13
N GLY A 84 -39.83 20.43 9.04
CA GLY A 84 -39.56 19.80 7.74
C GLY A 84 -38.37 18.85 7.80
N LEU A 85 -37.23 19.30 8.38
CA LEU A 85 -36.04 18.48 8.56
C LEU A 85 -36.26 17.24 9.43
N ARG A 86 -36.95 17.42 10.57
CA ARG A 86 -37.29 16.30 11.47
C ARG A 86 -38.05 15.21 10.76
N GLU A 87 -39.12 15.58 10.03
CA GLU A 87 -39.94 14.60 9.32
C GLU A 87 -39.19 13.98 8.14
N GLY A 88 -38.33 14.75 7.45
CA GLY A 88 -37.44 14.22 6.40
C GLY A 88 -36.43 13.20 6.94
N ALA A 89 -35.76 13.53 8.05
CA ALA A 89 -34.84 12.60 8.72
C ALA A 89 -35.55 11.32 9.21
N LYS A 90 -36.72 11.48 9.81
CA LYS A 90 -37.54 10.35 10.22
C LYS A 90 -37.92 9.44 9.04
N LEU A 91 -38.28 10.03 7.90
CA LEU A 91 -38.65 9.27 6.70
C LEU A 91 -37.50 8.41 6.17
N LEU A 92 -36.25 8.90 6.26
CA LEU A 92 -35.05 8.12 5.90
C LEU A 92 -34.77 6.99 6.90
N SER A 93 -34.97 7.25 8.19
CA SER A 93 -34.72 6.24 9.24
C SER A 93 -35.76 5.14 9.31
N ASP A 94 -37.04 5.48 9.14
CA ASP A 94 -38.13 4.49 9.17
C ASP A 94 -37.97 3.42 8.07
N SER A 95 -37.23 3.73 7.02
CA SER A 95 -36.99 2.86 5.86
C SER A 95 -35.54 2.38 5.76
N ALA A 96 -34.73 2.57 6.81
CA ALA A 96 -33.29 2.35 6.77
C ALA A 96 -32.93 0.90 6.44
N SER A 97 -32.19 0.73 5.35
CA SER A 97 -31.45 -0.47 5.02
C SER A 97 -29.95 -0.14 5.05
N SER A 98 -29.14 -0.96 5.69
CA SER A 98 -27.69 -0.77 5.79
C SER A 98 -26.96 -0.83 4.43
N GLU A 99 -27.65 -1.31 3.39
CA GLU A 99 -27.08 -1.51 2.05
C GLU A 99 -27.34 -0.36 1.10
N ARG A 100 -28.25 0.56 1.44
CA ARG A 100 -28.64 1.69 0.58
C ARG A 100 -27.94 2.98 0.97
N SER A 101 -27.43 3.73 0.01
CA SER A 101 -26.99 5.10 0.26
C SER A 101 -28.20 5.99 0.54
N ARG A 102 -28.02 6.95 1.42
CA ARG A 102 -29.10 7.85 1.83
C ARG A 102 -28.67 9.30 1.66
N LEU A 103 -29.55 10.15 1.24
CA LEU A 103 -29.32 11.59 1.24
C LEU A 103 -30.63 12.35 1.44
N LEU A 104 -30.54 13.53 2.04
CA LEU A 104 -31.62 14.47 2.21
C LEU A 104 -31.27 15.77 1.47
N ILE A 105 -32.23 16.30 0.69
CA ILE A 105 -32.08 17.58 0.01
C ILE A 105 -33.15 18.54 0.57
N LEU A 106 -32.67 19.56 1.31
CA LEU A 106 -33.52 20.62 1.83
C LEU A 106 -33.49 21.80 0.87
N LEU A 107 -34.68 22.26 0.42
CA LEU A 107 -34.83 23.47 -0.34
C LEU A 107 -35.73 24.44 0.44
N SER A 108 -35.24 25.66 0.68
CA SER A 108 -35.96 26.72 1.40
C SER A 108 -35.57 28.11 0.88
N ASP A 109 -36.48 29.09 1.00
CA ASP A 109 -36.26 30.50 0.65
C ASP A 109 -36.22 31.42 1.88
N GLY A 110 -36.19 30.87 3.10
CA GLY A 110 -36.25 31.65 4.32
C GLY A 110 -35.55 31.06 5.53
N ASP A 111 -35.63 31.79 6.63
CA ASP A 111 -35.31 31.28 7.96
C ASP A 111 -36.57 30.69 8.61
N ILE A 112 -36.44 30.20 9.84
CA ILE A 112 -37.58 29.75 10.63
C ILE A 112 -38.48 30.96 10.91
N GLU A 113 -39.69 30.96 10.36
CA GLU A 113 -40.70 31.93 10.59
C GLU A 113 -42.00 31.23 11.03
N LEU A 114 -42.40 31.43 12.26
CA LEU A 114 -43.57 30.82 12.85
C LEU A 114 -44.68 31.84 13.04
N GLY A 115 -45.77 31.69 12.33
CA GLY A 115 -46.94 32.54 12.47
C GLY A 115 -47.85 32.13 13.63
N ALA A 116 -48.87 32.93 13.89
CA ALA A 116 -49.88 32.63 14.90
C ALA A 116 -50.65 31.33 14.62
N SER A 117 -50.65 30.85 13.37
CA SER A 117 -51.27 29.60 12.93
C SER A 117 -50.46 28.34 13.17
N SER A 118 -49.21 28.48 13.61
CA SER A 118 -48.29 27.32 13.87
C SER A 118 -48.62 26.53 15.16
N GLY A 119 -49.77 26.82 15.77
CA GLY A 119 -50.23 26.17 16.96
C GLY A 119 -49.45 26.67 18.20
N GLN A 120 -48.93 25.71 19.01
CA GLN A 120 -48.15 26.06 20.20
C GLN A 120 -46.62 25.99 19.96
N ARG A 121 -46.19 25.73 18.70
CA ARG A 121 -44.74 25.60 18.38
C ARG A 121 -44.01 26.95 18.49
N LYS A 122 -42.86 26.90 19.09
CA LYS A 122 -41.97 28.07 19.29
C LYS A 122 -40.71 27.90 18.45
N LEU A 123 -39.97 28.99 18.24
CA LEU A 123 -38.67 28.96 17.57
C LEU A 123 -37.72 27.91 18.17
N GLN A 124 -37.72 27.79 19.49
CA GLN A 124 -36.89 26.83 20.21
C GLN A 124 -37.26 25.35 19.89
N ASP A 125 -38.53 25.06 19.60
CA ASP A 125 -38.96 23.72 19.19
C ASP A 125 -38.42 23.39 17.81
N SER A 126 -38.48 24.35 16.87
CA SER A 126 -37.92 24.19 15.52
C SER A 126 -36.40 24.03 15.57
N GLU A 127 -35.69 24.85 16.34
CA GLU A 127 -34.24 24.74 16.55
C GLU A 127 -33.84 23.41 17.17
N SER A 128 -34.60 22.90 18.14
CA SER A 128 -34.41 21.58 18.73
C SER A 128 -34.60 20.45 17.70
N ASP A 129 -35.57 20.62 16.80
CA ASP A 129 -35.84 19.65 15.73
C ASP A 129 -34.71 19.64 14.70
N VAL A 130 -34.14 20.81 14.34
CA VAL A 130 -32.93 20.91 13.51
C VAL A 130 -31.78 20.14 14.17
N ALA A 131 -31.49 20.39 15.46
CA ALA A 131 -30.40 19.75 16.16
C ALA A 131 -30.55 18.22 16.20
N LYS A 132 -31.78 17.72 16.43
CA LYS A 132 -32.07 16.28 16.41
C LYS A 132 -31.88 15.66 15.03
N ALA A 133 -32.35 16.34 13.97
CA ALA A 133 -32.18 15.86 12.60
C ALA A 133 -30.69 15.79 12.20
N LEU A 134 -29.88 16.76 12.62
CA LEU A 134 -28.43 16.75 12.41
C LEU A 134 -27.75 15.61 13.14
N GLU A 135 -28.08 15.43 14.42
CA GLU A 135 -27.50 14.32 15.22
C GLU A 135 -27.85 12.97 14.60
N GLN A 136 -29.09 12.79 14.18
CA GLN A 136 -29.55 11.58 13.49
C GLN A 136 -28.78 11.36 12.18
N ALA A 137 -28.63 12.39 11.34
CA ALA A 137 -27.90 12.29 10.08
C ALA A 137 -26.43 11.89 10.29
N LYS A 138 -25.79 12.44 11.34
CA LYS A 138 -24.41 12.06 11.74
C LYS A 138 -24.30 10.62 12.21
N GLN A 139 -25.19 10.19 13.08
CA GLN A 139 -25.21 8.83 13.63
C GLN A 139 -25.46 7.79 12.54
N GLU A 140 -26.34 8.11 11.61
CA GLU A 140 -26.73 7.21 10.53
C GLU A 140 -25.87 7.38 9.26
N GLY A 141 -24.97 8.38 9.22
CA GLY A 141 -23.96 8.57 8.19
C GLY A 141 -24.49 9.00 6.83
N TYR A 142 -25.53 9.85 6.77
CA TYR A 142 -26.02 10.39 5.50
C TYR A 142 -25.88 11.92 5.42
N PRO A 143 -25.55 12.48 4.23
CA PRO A 143 -25.42 13.91 4.02
C PRO A 143 -26.79 14.60 3.91
N ILE A 144 -26.85 15.84 4.39
CA ILE A 144 -27.94 16.78 4.12
C ILE A 144 -27.39 17.87 3.19
N TYR A 145 -27.91 17.92 1.97
CA TYR A 145 -27.66 19.03 1.06
C TYR A 145 -28.69 20.13 1.30
N THR A 146 -28.24 21.38 1.33
CA THR A 146 -29.14 22.52 1.54
C THR A 146 -29.11 23.46 0.32
N VAL A 147 -30.26 23.87 -0.12
CA VAL A 147 -30.43 24.81 -1.22
C VAL A 147 -31.27 26.00 -0.73
N GLY A 148 -30.67 27.19 -0.71
CA GLY A 148 -31.30 28.43 -0.27
C GLY A 148 -31.60 29.37 -1.44
N LEU A 149 -32.87 29.74 -1.62
CA LEU A 149 -33.31 30.78 -2.57
C LEU A 149 -33.35 32.13 -1.87
N ASN A 150 -32.33 32.98 -2.05
CA ASN A 150 -32.10 34.20 -1.28
C ASN A 150 -32.46 35.50 -2.03
N SER A 151 -33.29 35.44 -3.06
CA SER A 151 -33.65 36.63 -3.87
C SER A 151 -34.28 37.77 -3.07
N ASN A 152 -34.88 37.46 -1.91
CA ASN A 152 -35.48 38.43 -0.99
C ASN A 152 -34.62 38.76 0.23
N GLY A 153 -33.41 38.16 0.37
CA GLY A 153 -32.52 38.38 1.50
C GLY A 153 -32.97 37.77 2.84
N SER A 154 -33.94 36.84 2.82
CA SER A 154 -34.54 36.25 4.04
C SER A 154 -33.81 34.95 4.47
N VAL A 155 -32.97 34.38 3.63
CA VAL A 155 -32.24 33.14 3.94
C VAL A 155 -31.13 33.37 4.97
N ARG A 156 -31.14 32.63 6.06
CA ARG A 156 -30.01 32.59 6.97
C ARG A 156 -28.95 31.60 6.45
N GLU A 157 -28.09 32.11 5.56
CA GLU A 157 -27.07 31.31 4.88
C GLU A 157 -26.19 30.48 5.84
N GLU A 158 -25.78 31.08 6.96
CA GLU A 158 -24.93 30.41 7.96
C GLU A 158 -25.58 29.14 8.51
N ARG A 159 -26.90 29.17 8.75
CA ARG A 159 -27.65 28.00 9.19
C ARG A 159 -27.63 26.89 8.15
N LEU A 160 -27.89 27.20 6.90
CA LEU A 160 -27.88 26.22 5.80
C LEU A 160 -26.48 25.63 5.60
N ARG A 161 -25.44 26.47 5.65
CA ARG A 161 -24.03 26.03 5.58
C ARG A 161 -23.67 25.11 6.74
N GLN A 162 -24.09 25.44 7.96
CA GLN A 162 -23.86 24.62 9.14
C GLN A 162 -24.55 23.25 8.99
N ILE A 163 -25.83 23.22 8.63
CA ILE A 163 -26.60 21.97 8.43
C ILE A 163 -25.88 21.03 7.45
N ALA A 164 -25.46 21.57 6.30
CA ALA A 164 -24.76 20.80 5.29
C ALA A 164 -23.38 20.33 5.79
N ALA A 165 -22.55 21.23 6.33
CA ALA A 165 -21.18 20.94 6.74
C ALA A 165 -21.12 19.88 7.85
N GLU A 166 -22.02 19.95 8.84
CA GLU A 166 -22.07 19.01 9.95
C GLU A 166 -22.43 17.57 9.54
N THR A 167 -23.08 17.40 8.40
CA THR A 167 -23.53 16.09 7.91
C THR A 167 -22.74 15.59 6.68
N GLY A 168 -21.71 16.35 6.25
CA GLY A 168 -20.90 16.00 5.08
C GLY A 168 -21.56 16.31 3.73
N GLY A 169 -22.64 17.08 3.72
CA GLY A 169 -23.26 17.64 2.52
C GLY A 169 -22.66 18.98 2.07
N SER A 170 -23.29 19.62 1.11
CA SER A 170 -22.91 20.95 0.62
C SER A 170 -24.11 21.91 0.65
N ALA A 171 -23.85 23.19 0.90
CA ALA A 171 -24.85 24.23 0.87
C ALA A 171 -24.70 25.05 -0.41
N PHE A 172 -25.80 25.26 -1.08
CA PHE A 172 -25.92 26.10 -2.28
C PHE A 172 -26.88 27.26 -1.98
N ILE A 173 -26.40 28.47 -2.18
CA ILE A 173 -27.19 29.68 -1.96
C ILE A 173 -27.23 30.43 -3.30
N THR A 174 -28.40 30.78 -3.75
CA THR A 174 -28.60 31.54 -5.00
C THR A 174 -29.68 32.58 -4.84
N ASP A 175 -29.55 33.68 -5.58
CA ASP A 175 -30.55 34.76 -5.66
C ASP A 175 -31.57 34.50 -6.80
N SER A 176 -31.39 33.43 -7.57
CA SER A 176 -32.27 33.12 -8.70
C SER A 176 -32.69 31.65 -8.70
N ALA A 177 -33.98 31.39 -8.82
CA ALA A 177 -34.51 30.06 -9.04
C ALA A 177 -34.02 29.42 -10.37
N ASP A 178 -33.63 30.23 -11.36
CA ASP A 178 -33.08 29.75 -12.63
C ASP A 178 -31.72 29.00 -12.46
N ASP A 179 -31.03 29.16 -11.31
CA ASP A 179 -29.81 28.40 -11.01
C ASP A 179 -30.09 26.99 -10.44
N LEU A 180 -31.33 26.71 -10.01
CA LEU A 180 -31.66 25.43 -9.39
C LEU A 180 -31.36 24.23 -10.26
N PRO A 181 -31.59 24.23 -11.59
CA PRO A 181 -31.23 23.09 -12.45
C PRO A 181 -29.74 22.76 -12.40
N GLU A 182 -28.86 23.76 -12.39
CA GLU A 182 -27.40 23.58 -12.27
C GLU A 182 -27.04 23.03 -10.90
N ILE A 183 -27.59 23.59 -9.82
CA ILE A 183 -27.38 23.16 -8.43
C ILE A 183 -27.77 21.69 -8.24
N PHE A 184 -28.99 21.32 -8.70
CA PHE A 184 -29.46 19.95 -8.56
C PHE A 184 -28.64 18.95 -9.40
N ASN A 185 -28.14 19.38 -10.56
CA ASN A 185 -27.22 18.60 -11.36
C ASN A 185 -25.88 18.32 -10.62
N GLN A 186 -25.35 19.33 -9.94
CA GLN A 186 -24.15 19.18 -9.09
C GLN A 186 -24.39 18.24 -7.89
N ILE A 187 -25.55 18.37 -7.22
CA ILE A 187 -25.94 17.46 -6.12
C ILE A 187 -26.04 16.02 -6.63
N PHE A 188 -26.67 15.83 -7.79
CA PHE A 188 -26.80 14.52 -8.40
C PHE A 188 -25.45 13.91 -8.76
N ALA A 189 -24.56 14.69 -9.38
CA ALA A 189 -23.21 14.26 -9.72
C ALA A 189 -22.42 13.83 -8.47
N ALA A 190 -22.48 14.62 -7.40
CA ALA A 190 -21.86 14.28 -6.14
C ALA A 190 -22.42 12.99 -5.53
N HIS A 191 -23.74 12.79 -5.60
CA HIS A 191 -24.41 11.60 -5.09
C HIS A 191 -23.97 10.31 -5.80
N ILE A 192 -23.88 10.32 -7.12
CA ILE A 192 -23.42 9.14 -7.89
C ILE A 192 -21.90 9.05 -8.01
N GLN A 193 -21.17 9.92 -7.32
CA GLN A 193 -19.70 10.02 -7.38
C GLN A 193 -19.20 10.16 -8.83
N SER A 194 -19.85 11.00 -9.60
CA SER A 194 -19.49 11.36 -10.96
C SER A 194 -19.02 12.80 -11.05
N VAL A 195 -18.33 13.13 -12.12
CA VAL A 195 -17.89 14.49 -12.44
C VAL A 195 -18.76 15.03 -13.56
N LEU A 196 -19.28 16.23 -13.35
CA LEU A 196 -20.03 16.94 -14.37
C LEU A 196 -19.07 17.42 -15.46
N ILE A 197 -19.23 16.93 -16.68
CA ILE A 197 -18.41 17.33 -17.83
C ILE A 197 -19.15 18.39 -18.63
N PRO A 198 -18.69 19.65 -18.63
CA PRO A 198 -19.27 20.67 -19.50
C PRO A 198 -18.89 20.36 -20.95
N VAL A 199 -19.92 20.19 -21.80
CA VAL A 199 -19.77 19.90 -23.23
C VAL A 199 -19.74 21.19 -24.03
N ALA A 200 -20.73 22.04 -23.80
CA ALA A 200 -20.86 23.33 -24.49
C ALA A 200 -21.70 24.31 -23.68
N ALA A 201 -21.48 25.58 -23.93
CA ALA A 201 -22.30 26.68 -23.47
C ALA A 201 -22.60 27.57 -24.70
N VAL A 202 -23.82 27.59 -25.16
CA VAL A 202 -24.18 28.14 -26.47
C VAL A 202 -25.32 29.16 -26.31
N THR A 203 -25.20 30.35 -26.90
CA THR A 203 -26.32 31.25 -27.06
C THR A 203 -27.14 30.78 -28.26
N ALA A 204 -28.38 30.42 -28.01
CA ALA A 204 -29.29 29.97 -29.05
C ALA A 204 -29.61 31.10 -30.04
N ASN A 205 -29.64 30.77 -31.31
CA ASN A 205 -29.89 31.74 -32.40
C ASN A 205 -31.30 31.56 -33.06
N GLY A 206 -32.12 30.70 -32.49
CA GLY A 206 -33.43 30.35 -33.04
C GLY A 206 -33.41 29.36 -34.21
N GLN A 207 -32.23 28.97 -34.68
CA GLN A 207 -32.06 27.96 -35.73
C GLN A 207 -31.55 26.65 -35.11
N LEU A 208 -31.55 25.58 -35.90
CA LEU A 208 -30.98 24.31 -35.51
C LEU A 208 -29.47 24.44 -35.39
N GLN A 209 -28.95 24.26 -34.18
CA GLN A 209 -27.51 24.30 -33.88
C GLN A 209 -27.01 22.89 -33.60
N GLU A 210 -25.70 22.65 -33.82
CA GLU A 210 -25.08 21.33 -33.68
C GLU A 210 -23.92 21.40 -32.70
N VAL A 211 -23.84 20.42 -31.80
CA VAL A 211 -22.78 20.26 -30.82
C VAL A 211 -22.27 18.81 -30.85
N THR A 212 -20.97 18.62 -30.90
CA THR A 212 -20.34 17.30 -30.79
C THR A 212 -20.13 16.97 -29.33
N VAL A 213 -20.54 15.77 -28.91
CA VAL A 213 -20.40 15.23 -27.56
C VAL A 213 -19.48 14.03 -27.65
N GLU A 214 -18.39 14.03 -26.89
CA GLU A 214 -17.48 12.89 -26.83
C GLU A 214 -17.80 12.01 -25.61
N VAL A 215 -18.03 10.71 -25.84
CA VAL A 215 -18.18 9.72 -24.76
C VAL A 215 -16.79 9.35 -24.25
N PRO A 216 -16.44 9.59 -22.98
CA PRO A 216 -15.08 9.44 -22.49
C PRO A 216 -14.54 8.00 -22.58
N ASN A 217 -15.36 7.02 -22.21
CA ASN A 217 -15.00 5.61 -22.23
C ASN A 217 -16.25 4.71 -22.37
N SER A 218 -16.02 3.42 -22.58
CA SER A 218 -17.09 2.41 -22.76
C SER A 218 -17.52 1.71 -21.46
N SER A 219 -16.95 2.09 -20.32
CA SER A 219 -17.27 1.49 -19.01
C SER A 219 -18.46 2.17 -18.31
N MET A 220 -19.07 3.18 -18.96
CA MET A 220 -20.31 3.81 -18.50
C MET A 220 -21.48 2.83 -18.60
N THR A 221 -22.28 2.73 -17.55
CA THR A 221 -23.54 2.00 -17.56
C THR A 221 -24.68 2.86 -18.11
N GLU A 222 -24.60 4.17 -17.90
CA GLU A 222 -25.58 5.14 -18.41
C GLU A 222 -24.87 6.48 -18.64
N LEU A 223 -25.24 7.14 -19.73
CA LEU A 223 -24.87 8.52 -20.03
C LEU A 223 -26.12 9.40 -19.96
N ASN A 224 -26.06 10.45 -19.17
CA ASN A 224 -27.02 11.51 -19.08
C ASN A 224 -26.47 12.75 -19.79
N LEU A 225 -27.07 13.12 -20.92
CA LEU A 225 -26.78 14.37 -21.63
C LEU A 225 -27.88 15.37 -21.28
N LEU A 226 -27.52 16.38 -20.51
CA LEU A 226 -28.43 17.37 -19.97
C LEU A 226 -28.20 18.72 -20.63
N MET A 227 -29.27 19.28 -21.25
CA MET A 227 -29.31 20.65 -21.69
C MET A 227 -30.12 21.46 -20.66
N LEU A 228 -29.57 22.54 -20.15
CA LEU A 228 -30.21 23.50 -19.25
C LEU A 228 -30.41 24.81 -19.98
N SER A 229 -31.62 25.38 -19.89
CA SER A 229 -31.97 26.63 -20.54
C SER A 229 -33.02 27.38 -19.73
N SER A 230 -33.07 28.71 -19.85
CA SER A 230 -34.10 29.52 -19.18
C SER A 230 -35.45 29.47 -19.91
N GLN A 231 -35.44 29.08 -21.17
CA GLN A 231 -36.63 28.95 -22.04
C GLN A 231 -36.69 27.55 -22.65
N PRO A 232 -37.90 27.05 -23.01
CA PRO A 232 -38.01 25.71 -23.57
C PRO A 232 -37.19 25.52 -24.86
N VAL A 233 -36.50 24.37 -24.92
CA VAL A 233 -35.85 23.91 -26.16
C VAL A 233 -36.91 23.25 -27.02
N SER A 234 -37.19 23.85 -28.18
CA SER A 234 -38.31 23.44 -29.02
C SER A 234 -38.07 22.18 -29.83
N GLU A 235 -36.80 21.85 -30.07
CA GLU A 235 -36.39 20.70 -30.89
C GLU A 235 -35.02 20.19 -30.38
N SER A 236 -34.89 18.87 -30.20
CA SER A 236 -33.63 18.25 -29.81
C SER A 236 -33.52 16.84 -30.38
N HIS A 237 -32.40 16.56 -31.04
CA HIS A 237 -32.10 15.26 -31.65
C HIS A 237 -30.65 14.85 -31.34
N LEU A 238 -30.45 13.57 -31.05
CA LEU A 238 -29.15 13.00 -30.86
C LEU A 238 -28.88 11.92 -31.91
N TYR A 239 -27.76 12.06 -32.62
CA TYR A 239 -27.34 11.13 -33.67
C TYR A 239 -26.13 10.30 -33.15
N PHE A 240 -26.25 8.98 -33.10
CA PHE A 240 -25.27 8.06 -32.60
C PHE A 240 -25.55 6.62 -33.05
N SER A 241 -24.64 5.66 -32.75
CA SER A 241 -24.72 4.28 -33.22
C SER A 241 -25.58 3.35 -32.36
N SER A 242 -25.98 3.75 -31.16
CA SER A 242 -26.77 2.96 -30.21
C SER A 242 -28.27 3.08 -30.48
N ARG A 243 -29.12 2.22 -29.89
CA ARG A 243 -30.50 2.03 -30.32
C ARG A 243 -31.55 2.76 -29.48
N ASP A 244 -31.31 3.02 -28.20
CA ASP A 244 -32.33 3.52 -27.29
C ASP A 244 -31.89 4.78 -26.54
N VAL A 245 -32.58 5.90 -26.80
CA VAL A 245 -32.51 7.13 -26.03
C VAL A 245 -33.83 7.31 -25.29
N GLN A 246 -33.77 7.50 -24.01
CA GLN A 246 -34.89 8.01 -23.24
C GLN A 246 -34.80 9.53 -23.22
N LEU A 247 -35.85 10.20 -23.70
CA LEU A 247 -35.94 11.65 -23.77
C LEU A 247 -36.90 12.17 -22.72
N TYR A 248 -36.46 13.09 -21.89
CA TYR A 248 -37.28 13.84 -20.93
C TYR A 248 -37.16 15.33 -21.26
N THR A 249 -38.27 16.03 -21.29
CA THR A 249 -38.32 17.46 -21.63
C THR A 249 -39.15 18.22 -20.61
N SER A 250 -38.67 19.39 -20.24
CA SER A 250 -39.39 20.38 -19.45
C SER A 250 -39.09 21.77 -20.00
N ASP A 251 -39.69 22.79 -19.39
CA ASP A 251 -39.44 24.18 -19.80
C ASP A 251 -37.98 24.63 -19.49
N LYS A 252 -37.30 23.98 -18.54
CA LYS A 252 -35.98 24.37 -18.06
C LYS A 252 -34.86 23.38 -18.43
N TYR A 253 -35.19 22.17 -18.86
CA TYR A 253 -34.20 21.17 -19.24
C TYR A 253 -34.67 20.20 -20.33
N VAL A 254 -33.69 19.66 -21.05
CA VAL A 254 -33.86 18.46 -21.86
C VAL A 254 -32.80 17.44 -21.40
N LEU A 255 -33.26 16.25 -21.04
CA LEU A 255 -32.41 15.14 -20.62
C LEU A 255 -32.53 14.00 -21.64
N MET A 256 -31.38 13.59 -22.19
CA MET A 256 -31.22 12.40 -23.03
C MET A 256 -30.42 11.36 -22.28
N LYS A 257 -31.02 10.20 -22.04
CA LYS A 257 -30.37 9.07 -21.34
C LYS A 257 -30.04 7.98 -22.34
N ILE A 258 -28.81 7.52 -22.33
CA ILE A 258 -28.30 6.44 -23.17
C ILE A 258 -27.78 5.35 -22.24
N ALA A 259 -28.35 4.15 -22.33
CA ALA A 259 -27.85 2.98 -21.62
C ALA A 259 -26.66 2.38 -22.38
N GLU A 260 -25.63 1.93 -21.61
CA GLU A 260 -24.42 1.27 -22.12
C GLU A 260 -23.81 1.96 -23.36
N PRO A 261 -23.47 3.27 -23.24
CA PRO A 261 -22.94 4.03 -24.36
C PRO A 261 -21.62 3.45 -24.85
N ARG A 262 -21.38 3.51 -26.16
CA ARG A 262 -20.08 3.20 -26.73
C ARG A 262 -19.19 4.43 -26.71
N LYS A 263 -17.86 4.22 -26.63
CA LYS A 263 -16.89 5.31 -26.81
C LYS A 263 -16.94 5.82 -28.25
N GLU A 264 -17.71 6.86 -28.48
CA GLU A 264 -17.93 7.47 -29.80
C GLU A 264 -18.19 8.98 -29.69
N LYS A 265 -18.26 9.65 -30.84
CA LYS A 265 -18.67 11.04 -30.96
C LYS A 265 -20.12 11.07 -31.32
N LEU A 266 -20.93 11.66 -30.45
CA LEU A 266 -22.36 11.87 -30.68
C LEU A 266 -22.56 13.26 -31.29
N GLN A 267 -23.56 13.41 -32.17
CA GLN A 267 -23.97 14.72 -32.72
C GLN A 267 -25.32 15.13 -32.11
N LEU A 268 -25.27 16.13 -31.25
CA LEU A 268 -26.47 16.74 -30.67
C LEU A 268 -26.91 17.91 -31.55
N LYS A 269 -28.17 17.87 -32.05
CA LYS A 269 -28.81 19.01 -32.73
C LYS A 269 -29.96 19.50 -31.88
N PHE A 270 -30.04 20.81 -31.69
CA PHE A 270 -31.09 21.42 -30.91
C PHE A 270 -31.49 22.81 -31.45
N ARG A 271 -32.69 23.25 -31.12
CA ARG A 271 -33.21 24.58 -31.42
C ARG A 271 -33.71 25.23 -30.12
N GLY A 272 -32.98 26.19 -29.61
CA GLY A 272 -33.39 27.05 -28.51
C GLY A 272 -33.98 28.36 -28.98
N LYS A 273 -34.64 29.12 -28.10
CA LYS A 273 -35.14 30.46 -28.37
C LYS A 273 -33.96 31.42 -28.58
N ALA A 274 -34.02 32.24 -29.62
CA ALA A 274 -32.96 33.20 -29.93
C ALA A 274 -32.65 34.11 -28.73
N GLY A 275 -31.37 34.20 -28.39
CA GLY A 275 -30.86 34.94 -27.24
C GLY A 275 -30.82 34.17 -25.93
N ASP A 276 -31.41 32.98 -25.84
CA ASP A 276 -31.33 32.15 -24.66
C ASP A 276 -29.96 31.44 -24.53
N PHE A 277 -29.50 31.23 -23.29
CA PHE A 277 -28.23 30.59 -23.01
C PHE A 277 -28.46 29.13 -22.64
N VAL A 278 -27.95 28.22 -23.47
CA VAL A 278 -28.10 26.77 -23.29
C VAL A 278 -26.78 26.19 -22.81
N LYS A 279 -26.78 25.62 -21.61
CA LYS A 279 -25.65 24.84 -21.06
C LYS A 279 -25.89 23.37 -21.37
N ILE A 280 -24.87 22.69 -21.89
CA ILE A 280 -24.90 21.27 -22.21
C ILE A 280 -23.83 20.56 -21.38
N ASN A 281 -24.29 19.65 -20.56
CA ASN A 281 -23.46 18.90 -19.66
C ASN A 281 -23.61 17.38 -19.90
N LEU A 282 -22.55 16.64 -19.74
CA LEU A 282 -22.55 15.19 -19.75
C LEU A 282 -22.28 14.67 -18.34
N LEU A 283 -23.02 13.67 -17.93
CA LEU A 283 -22.84 12.98 -16.67
C LEU A 283 -22.90 11.47 -16.90
N GLY A 284 -21.83 10.76 -16.57
CA GLY A 284 -21.73 9.31 -16.70
C GLY A 284 -22.05 8.60 -15.39
N SER A 285 -22.83 7.53 -15.47
CA SER A 285 -22.99 6.58 -14.36
C SER A 285 -22.07 5.37 -14.57
N TYR A 286 -21.44 4.90 -13.49
CA TYR A 286 -20.48 3.81 -13.53
C TYR A 286 -20.81 2.78 -12.44
N ASN A 287 -20.96 1.53 -12.84
CA ASN A 287 -21.15 0.43 -11.91
C ASN A 287 -19.79 -0.13 -11.48
N VAL A 288 -18.98 0.71 -10.83
CA VAL A 288 -17.67 0.33 -10.32
C VAL A 288 -17.49 0.79 -8.87
N GLN A 289 -16.70 0.06 -8.11
CA GLN A 289 -16.34 0.37 -6.73
C GLN A 289 -14.82 0.45 -6.62
N GLY A 290 -14.32 1.28 -5.70
CA GLY A 290 -12.91 1.33 -5.36
C GLY A 290 -12.58 0.29 -4.29
N GLU A 291 -11.53 -0.45 -4.51
CA GLU A 291 -10.96 -1.37 -3.53
C GLU A 291 -9.48 -1.08 -3.36
N PHE A 292 -8.96 -1.35 -2.18
CA PHE A 292 -7.54 -1.33 -1.93
C PHE A 292 -7.14 -2.48 -1.01
N HIS A 293 -5.88 -2.85 -1.10
CA HIS A 293 -5.29 -3.91 -0.31
C HIS A 293 -3.88 -3.52 0.14
N ILE A 294 -3.56 -3.89 1.36
CA ILE A 294 -2.19 -3.86 1.87
C ILE A 294 -1.61 -5.22 1.51
N ALA A 295 -0.54 -5.27 0.69
CA ALA A 295 -0.04 -6.51 0.11
C ALA A 295 0.22 -7.60 1.17
N ASP A 296 -0.29 -8.81 0.90
CA ASP A 296 -0.19 -9.96 1.78
C ASP A 296 1.27 -10.40 1.99
N GLY A 297 1.58 -10.78 3.23
CA GLY A 297 2.84 -11.43 3.59
C GLY A 297 3.77 -10.63 4.48
N SER A 298 3.61 -9.33 4.62
CA SER A 298 4.32 -8.53 5.61
C SER A 298 3.36 -8.09 6.71
N LYS A 299 3.63 -8.46 7.96
CA LYS A 299 3.02 -7.72 9.07
C LYS A 299 3.57 -6.30 8.96
N PRO A 300 2.75 -5.28 8.72
CA PRO A 300 3.22 -3.91 8.64
C PRO A 300 3.93 -3.53 9.93
N ILE A 301 5.13 -2.97 9.79
CA ILE A 301 5.96 -2.55 10.92
C ILE A 301 6.30 -1.09 10.72
N LYS A 302 6.32 -0.31 11.80
CA LYS A 302 6.81 1.07 11.81
C LYS A 302 8.20 1.15 11.15
N GLY A 303 8.44 2.21 10.38
CA GLY A 303 9.74 2.46 9.75
C GLY A 303 10.03 1.62 8.49
N GLN A 304 9.17 0.66 8.16
CA GLN A 304 9.31 -0.14 6.94
C GLN A 304 8.29 0.26 5.86
N PRO A 305 8.64 0.14 4.57
CA PRO A 305 7.70 0.40 3.48
C PRO A 305 6.56 -0.60 3.49
N VAL A 306 5.33 -0.08 3.56
CA VAL A 306 4.09 -0.86 3.46
C VAL A 306 3.54 -0.68 2.05
N PRO A 307 3.51 -1.72 1.22
CA PRO A 307 2.96 -1.65 -0.11
C PRO A 307 1.43 -1.64 -0.07
N VAL A 308 0.83 -0.65 -0.69
CA VAL A 308 -0.63 -0.50 -0.84
C VAL A 308 -0.97 -0.49 -2.31
N GLU A 309 -1.91 -1.33 -2.70
CA GLU A 309 -2.46 -1.37 -4.05
C GLU A 309 -3.94 -0.99 -4.04
N ALA A 310 -4.38 -0.27 -5.07
CA ALA A 310 -5.78 0.12 -5.25
C ALA A 310 -6.23 -0.08 -6.68
N TRP A 311 -7.48 -0.45 -6.85
CA TRP A 311 -8.10 -0.71 -8.15
C TRP A 311 -9.60 -0.50 -8.13
N LEU A 312 -10.21 -0.56 -9.29
CA LEU A 312 -11.66 -0.57 -9.47
C LEU A 312 -12.16 -1.99 -9.65
N THR A 313 -13.31 -2.29 -9.08
CA THR A 313 -14.03 -3.56 -9.26
C THR A 313 -15.41 -3.31 -9.84
N GLN A 314 -15.90 -4.25 -10.65
CA GLN A 314 -17.28 -4.29 -11.11
C GLN A 314 -18.07 -5.21 -10.17
N PRO A 315 -19.08 -4.69 -9.46
CA PRO A 315 -19.93 -5.51 -8.62
C PRO A 315 -20.79 -6.45 -9.47
N GLY A 316 -20.93 -7.70 -9.03
CA GLY A 316 -21.71 -8.75 -9.70
C GLY A 316 -21.73 -10.01 -8.85
N GLU A 317 -22.22 -11.14 -9.38
CA GLU A 317 -22.15 -12.45 -8.69
C GLU A 317 -20.70 -12.82 -8.38
N ASP A 318 -19.77 -12.55 -9.35
CA ASP A 318 -18.34 -12.57 -9.14
C ASP A 318 -17.80 -11.14 -9.26
N THR A 319 -17.34 -10.56 -8.16
CA THR A 319 -16.68 -9.25 -8.19
C THR A 319 -15.40 -9.34 -9.02
N LYS A 320 -15.40 -8.67 -10.17
CA LYS A 320 -14.26 -8.68 -11.10
C LYS A 320 -13.51 -7.36 -11.06
N ARG A 321 -12.20 -7.44 -11.11
CA ARG A 321 -11.34 -6.27 -11.28
C ARG A 321 -11.61 -5.64 -12.66
N LEU A 322 -11.80 -4.31 -12.69
CA LEU A 322 -11.93 -3.60 -13.95
C LEU A 322 -10.60 -3.67 -14.73
N THR A 323 -10.68 -4.06 -16.00
CA THR A 323 -9.50 -4.21 -16.88
C THR A 323 -9.41 -3.13 -17.96
N ASP A 324 -10.31 -2.14 -17.95
CA ASP A 324 -10.31 -1.05 -18.92
C ASP A 324 -9.13 -0.10 -18.66
N GLN A 325 -8.09 -0.21 -19.47
CA GLN A 325 -6.86 0.58 -19.37
C GLN A 325 -7.09 2.07 -19.64
N ASP A 326 -8.08 2.43 -20.45
CA ASP A 326 -8.40 3.83 -20.76
C ASP A 326 -8.97 4.54 -19.53
N VAL A 327 -9.76 3.84 -18.72
CA VAL A 327 -10.28 4.36 -17.45
C VAL A 327 -9.11 4.67 -16.51
N TYR A 328 -8.21 3.72 -16.27
CA TYR A 328 -7.06 3.94 -15.37
C TYR A 328 -6.12 5.02 -15.89
N ALA A 329 -5.92 5.13 -17.21
CA ALA A 329 -5.04 6.15 -17.80
C ALA A 329 -5.53 7.59 -17.58
N SER A 330 -6.86 7.77 -17.39
CA SER A 330 -7.48 9.06 -17.12
C SER A 330 -7.61 9.39 -15.62
N MET A 331 -7.12 8.50 -14.74
CA MET A 331 -7.31 8.61 -13.29
C MET A 331 -6.00 8.89 -12.55
N THR A 332 -6.16 9.45 -11.37
CA THR A 332 -5.15 9.53 -10.31
C THR A 332 -5.68 8.84 -9.06
N ALA A 333 -4.78 8.47 -8.17
CA ALA A 333 -5.15 7.88 -6.89
C ALA A 333 -4.36 8.50 -5.74
N GLU A 334 -5.01 8.66 -4.59
CA GLU A 334 -4.41 9.15 -3.36
C GLU A 334 -4.74 8.21 -2.20
N LEU A 335 -3.73 7.73 -1.51
CA LEU A 335 -3.89 7.07 -0.21
C LEU A 335 -4.11 8.12 0.87
N ARG A 336 -5.23 8.04 1.58
CA ARG A 336 -5.59 8.88 2.72
C ARG A 336 -5.26 8.14 4.02
N ILE A 337 -4.48 8.79 4.87
CA ILE A 337 -3.98 8.25 6.13
C ILE A 337 -4.39 9.17 7.27
N GLU A 338 -5.14 8.65 8.23
CA GLU A 338 -5.56 9.35 9.44
C GLU A 338 -5.06 8.56 10.66
N GLY A 339 -4.21 9.18 11.49
CA GLY A 339 -3.77 8.59 12.76
C GLY A 339 -4.85 8.77 13.82
N LEU A 340 -5.32 7.68 14.44
CA LEU A 340 -6.38 7.71 15.45
C LEU A 340 -5.93 8.33 16.77
N ASP A 341 -4.64 8.19 17.10
CA ASP A 341 -4.05 8.70 18.34
C ASP A 341 -3.71 10.21 18.27
N ARG A 342 -3.80 10.80 17.06
CA ARG A 342 -3.45 12.22 16.79
C ARG A 342 -4.67 13.01 16.34
N LYS A 343 -5.62 13.24 17.24
CA LYS A 343 -6.95 13.85 16.97
C LYS A 343 -6.98 15.24 16.33
N SER A 344 -5.86 15.90 16.07
CA SER A 344 -5.82 17.29 15.61
C SER A 344 -5.15 17.52 14.24
N SER A 345 -4.70 16.48 13.54
CA SER A 345 -4.08 16.65 12.21
C SER A 345 -5.05 16.23 11.10
N PRO A 346 -5.16 17.00 10.01
CA PRO A 346 -5.95 16.57 8.86
C PRO A 346 -5.36 15.28 8.26
N PRO A 347 -6.19 14.45 7.61
CA PRO A 347 -5.71 13.24 6.95
C PRO A 347 -4.60 13.55 5.94
N LEU A 348 -3.51 12.80 6.01
CA LEU A 348 -2.43 12.90 5.04
C LEU A 348 -2.85 12.29 3.72
N ALA A 349 -2.61 13.00 2.61
CA ALA A 349 -2.83 12.49 1.26
C ALA A 349 -1.50 12.12 0.62
N VAL A 350 -1.36 10.88 0.21
CA VAL A 350 -0.15 10.35 -0.44
C VAL A 350 -0.50 9.94 -1.86
N PRO A 351 0.09 10.55 -2.90
CA PRO A 351 -0.18 10.17 -4.28
C PRO A 351 0.29 8.74 -4.57
N MET A 352 -0.52 7.99 -5.30
CA MET A 352 -0.21 6.65 -5.76
C MET A 352 0.21 6.66 -7.23
N VAL A 353 1.03 5.72 -7.63
CA VAL A 353 1.55 5.60 -9.00
C VAL A 353 0.71 4.58 -9.78
N LEU A 354 0.35 4.93 -11.01
CA LEU A 354 -0.30 4.01 -11.94
C LEU A 354 0.64 2.84 -12.27
N LYS A 355 0.15 1.61 -12.16
CA LYS A 355 0.92 0.41 -12.52
C LYS A 355 1.22 0.38 -14.03
N GLU A 356 2.32 -0.23 -14.43
CA GLU A 356 2.74 -0.32 -15.84
C GLU A 356 1.70 -1.03 -16.72
N ASP A 357 1.04 -2.05 -16.18
CA ASP A 357 -0.04 -2.78 -16.84
C ASP A 357 -1.38 -2.04 -16.85
N ARG A 358 -1.44 -0.85 -16.26
CA ARG A 358 -2.64 -0.02 -16.09
C ARG A 358 -3.82 -0.77 -15.43
N SER A 359 -3.53 -1.68 -14.52
CA SER A 359 -4.55 -2.47 -13.81
C SER A 359 -4.95 -1.88 -12.46
N GLY A 360 -4.37 -0.75 -12.06
CA GLY A 360 -4.58 -0.10 -10.78
C GLY A 360 -3.40 0.78 -10.38
N PHE A 361 -3.40 1.18 -9.13
CA PHE A 361 -2.40 2.08 -8.55
C PHE A 361 -1.64 1.41 -7.42
N THR A 362 -0.42 1.86 -7.17
CA THR A 362 0.41 1.35 -6.09
C THR A 362 1.20 2.47 -5.41
N VAL A 363 1.47 2.29 -4.13
CA VAL A 363 2.39 3.14 -3.36
C VAL A 363 3.05 2.33 -2.26
N ASN A 364 4.32 2.63 -1.98
CA ASN A 364 5.01 2.16 -0.79
C ASN A 364 5.05 3.30 0.22
N TYR A 365 4.35 3.15 1.33
CA TYR A 365 4.34 4.17 2.38
C TYR A 365 5.03 3.68 3.64
N THR A 366 5.93 4.50 4.20
CA THR A 366 6.61 4.22 5.46
C THR A 366 5.97 5.01 6.57
N PHE A 367 5.34 4.32 7.52
CA PHE A 367 4.71 4.94 8.67
C PHE A 367 5.76 5.37 9.69
N PRO A 368 5.77 6.66 10.10
CA PRO A 368 6.83 7.18 10.97
C PRO A 368 6.63 6.85 12.45
N ALA A 369 5.47 6.36 12.86
CA ALA A 369 5.15 6.06 14.25
C ALA A 369 4.31 4.79 14.35
N ALA A 370 4.42 4.09 15.47
CA ALA A 370 3.50 3.03 15.85
C ALA A 370 2.11 3.61 16.19
N GLY A 371 1.08 2.79 16.21
CA GLY A 371 -0.28 3.19 16.54
C GLY A 371 -1.33 2.70 15.55
N SER A 372 -2.55 3.21 15.72
CA SER A 372 -3.70 2.85 14.90
C SER A 372 -3.96 3.90 13.82
N TYR A 373 -4.12 3.47 12.58
CA TYR A 373 -4.35 4.33 11.42
C TYR A 373 -5.63 3.91 10.69
N ARG A 374 -6.42 4.88 10.24
CA ARG A 374 -7.46 4.67 9.24
C ARG A 374 -6.92 4.97 7.86
N LEU A 375 -7.11 4.02 6.96
CA LEU A 375 -6.68 4.10 5.57
C LEU A 375 -7.88 4.06 4.65
N SER A 376 -7.85 4.89 3.61
CA SER A 376 -8.76 4.82 2.48
C SER A 376 -8.06 5.30 1.24
N VAL A 377 -8.55 4.93 0.06
CA VAL A 377 -8.00 5.43 -1.20
C VAL A 377 -9.07 6.22 -1.95
N HIS A 378 -8.69 7.38 -2.45
CA HIS A 378 -9.49 8.17 -3.37
C HIS A 378 -8.97 7.94 -4.80
N LEU A 379 -9.81 7.34 -5.64
CA LEU A 379 -9.58 7.14 -7.05
C LEU A 379 -10.30 8.25 -7.80
N ILE A 380 -9.58 9.14 -8.49
CA ILE A 380 -10.09 10.39 -9.06
C ILE A 380 -9.84 10.38 -10.56
N GLY A 381 -10.90 10.32 -11.33
CA GLY A 381 -10.90 10.41 -12.78
C GLY A 381 -11.43 11.76 -13.28
N SER A 382 -11.40 11.94 -14.59
CA SER A 382 -11.93 13.12 -15.26
C SER A 382 -13.46 13.17 -15.28
N ASP A 383 -14.11 12.01 -15.16
CA ASP A 383 -15.54 11.79 -15.36
C ASP A 383 -16.24 11.13 -14.16
N PHE A 384 -15.52 10.50 -13.27
CA PHE A 384 -16.02 9.99 -11.99
C PHE A 384 -14.91 9.85 -10.95
N TYR A 385 -15.30 9.65 -9.70
CA TYR A 385 -14.37 9.34 -8.61
C TYR A 385 -14.96 8.22 -7.74
N ARG A 386 -14.08 7.51 -7.03
CA ARG A 386 -14.49 6.49 -6.04
C ARG A 386 -13.66 6.63 -4.78
N ARG A 387 -14.32 6.40 -3.66
CA ARG A 387 -13.67 6.27 -2.36
C ARG A 387 -13.80 4.82 -1.92
N THR A 388 -12.70 4.24 -1.48
CA THR A 388 -12.74 2.87 -0.93
C THR A 388 -13.37 2.87 0.45
N ALA A 389 -13.76 1.69 0.92
CA ALA A 389 -14.07 1.51 2.33
C ALA A 389 -12.85 1.85 3.20
N VAL A 390 -13.12 2.35 4.41
CA VAL A 390 -12.06 2.64 5.39
C VAL A 390 -11.60 1.34 6.02
N GLN A 391 -10.28 1.11 6.04
CA GLN A 391 -9.66 -0.01 6.76
C GLN A 391 -8.83 0.52 7.91
N THR A 392 -8.85 -0.17 9.05
CA THR A 392 -7.99 0.16 10.18
C THR A 392 -6.73 -0.70 10.10
N LEU A 393 -5.58 -0.04 10.22
CA LEU A 393 -4.26 -0.67 10.27
C LEU A 393 -3.66 -0.43 11.66
N GLU A 394 -3.30 -1.53 12.34
CA GLU A 394 -2.56 -1.50 13.59
C GLU A 394 -1.08 -1.72 13.30
N LEU A 395 -0.25 -0.75 13.68
CA LEU A 395 1.20 -0.83 13.56
C LEU A 395 1.80 -0.98 14.96
N PRO A 396 2.19 -2.20 15.35
CA PRO A 396 2.82 -2.40 16.64
C PRO A 396 4.22 -1.78 16.67
N ASN A 397 4.59 -1.22 17.82
CA ASN A 397 5.98 -1.00 18.14
C ASN A 397 6.63 -2.32 18.53
N LEU A 398 7.78 -2.65 17.95
CA LEU A 398 8.58 -3.81 18.32
C LEU A 398 9.70 -3.33 19.24
N ALA A 399 9.80 -3.93 20.42
CA ALA A 399 10.85 -3.59 21.35
C ALA A 399 12.25 -3.84 20.78
N PRO A 400 13.26 -3.06 21.19
CA PRO A 400 14.64 -3.30 20.85
C PRO A 400 15.07 -4.72 21.16
N GLN A 401 16.05 -5.24 20.42
CA GLN A 401 16.63 -6.55 20.62
C GLN A 401 18.09 -6.41 21.12
N ALA A 402 18.47 -7.28 22.03
CA ALA A 402 19.82 -7.31 22.55
C ALA A 402 20.55 -8.60 22.16
N GLN A 403 21.79 -8.47 21.76
CA GLN A 403 22.70 -9.58 21.50
C GLN A 403 23.97 -9.38 22.32
N ALA A 404 23.93 -9.82 23.59
CA ALA A 404 25.09 -9.73 24.48
C ALA A 404 26.23 -10.60 23.96
N PRO A 405 27.50 -10.19 24.16
CA PRO A 405 28.67 -10.98 23.78
C PRO A 405 28.73 -12.29 24.57
N ALA A 406 29.05 -13.39 23.85
CA ALA A 406 29.13 -14.73 24.45
C ALA A 406 30.25 -14.89 25.50
N SER A 407 31.20 -13.96 25.54
CA SER A 407 32.34 -13.97 26.48
C SER A 407 32.57 -12.59 27.10
N PRO A 408 33.08 -12.50 28.32
CA PRO A 408 33.35 -11.23 28.96
C PRO A 408 34.31 -10.35 28.17
N LEU A 409 34.02 -9.06 28.12
CA LEU A 409 34.90 -8.05 27.55
C LEU A 409 36.14 -7.87 28.43
N GLN A 410 37.31 -7.93 27.81
CA GLN A 410 38.59 -7.93 28.51
C GLN A 410 39.16 -6.52 28.60
N LEU A 411 39.57 -6.12 29.82
CA LEU A 411 40.30 -4.88 30.08
C LEU A 411 41.54 -5.16 30.90
N VAL A 412 42.55 -4.36 30.68
CA VAL A 412 43.73 -4.33 31.57
C VAL A 412 43.70 -3.05 32.38
N LYS A 413 43.94 -3.13 33.67
CA LYS A 413 43.86 -1.97 34.60
C LYS A 413 44.71 -0.77 34.15
N SER A 414 45.80 -1.00 33.43
CA SER A 414 46.73 0.03 32.94
C SER A 414 46.27 0.75 31.66
N ASP A 415 45.26 0.26 30.94
CA ASP A 415 44.97 0.68 29.57
C ASP A 415 44.05 1.91 29.48
N GLY A 416 43.62 2.45 30.65
CA GLY A 416 42.69 3.59 30.68
C GLY A 416 41.23 3.19 30.41
N SER A 417 40.41 4.14 30.03
CA SER A 417 38.98 3.91 29.76
C SER A 417 38.79 3.23 28.40
N MET A 418 37.92 2.23 28.35
CA MET A 418 37.44 1.57 27.14
C MET A 418 36.09 2.18 26.73
N ARG A 419 35.89 2.38 25.44
CA ARG A 419 34.59 2.77 24.85
C ARG A 419 33.98 1.57 24.16
N VAL A 420 32.74 1.25 24.50
CA VAL A 420 31.96 0.16 23.92
C VAL A 420 30.79 0.76 23.18
N GLN A 421 30.71 0.54 21.87
CA GLN A 421 29.60 0.95 21.04
C GLN A 421 28.38 0.10 21.37
N LEU A 422 27.35 0.70 21.99
CA LEU A 422 26.18 -0.07 22.42
C LEU A 422 25.31 -0.51 21.23
N HIS A 423 25.35 0.20 20.11
CA HIS A 423 24.67 -0.19 18.88
C HIS A 423 25.19 -1.50 18.26
N ASP A 424 26.39 -1.98 18.66
CA ASP A 424 26.89 -3.30 18.24
C ASP A 424 26.16 -4.46 18.94
N TYR A 425 25.51 -4.18 20.08
CA TYR A 425 24.84 -5.17 20.92
C TYR A 425 23.33 -4.97 21.01
N PHE A 426 22.84 -3.82 20.59
CA PHE A 426 21.42 -3.50 20.62
C PHE A 426 20.97 -2.99 19.26
N THR A 427 19.91 -3.58 18.74
CA THR A 427 19.31 -3.19 17.47
C THR A 427 17.81 -3.02 17.65
N ASP A 428 17.22 -2.13 16.90
CA ASP A 428 15.78 -1.96 16.89
C ASP A 428 15.18 -2.49 15.58
N PRO A 429 14.16 -3.37 15.64
CA PRO A 429 13.50 -3.90 14.43
C PRO A 429 12.75 -2.86 13.62
N ASN A 430 12.34 -1.75 14.26
CA ASN A 430 11.69 -0.61 13.62
C ASN A 430 12.70 0.43 13.13
N ASN A 431 14.00 0.22 13.43
CA ASN A 431 15.10 1.14 13.16
C ASN A 431 14.95 2.48 13.89
N ASP A 432 14.42 2.41 15.12
CA ASP A 432 14.30 3.55 16.01
C ASP A 432 15.64 3.94 16.62
N GLU A 433 15.77 5.22 16.96
CA GLU A 433 16.92 5.71 17.72
C GLU A 433 16.84 5.20 19.17
N LEU A 434 17.88 4.52 19.62
CA LEU A 434 17.93 3.93 20.96
C LEU A 434 18.58 4.88 21.98
N GLN A 435 17.90 5.04 23.11
CA GLN A 435 18.47 5.67 24.30
C GLN A 435 18.99 4.60 25.25
N PHE A 436 20.18 4.81 25.80
CA PHE A 436 20.83 3.83 26.64
C PHE A 436 21.00 4.34 28.08
N ALA A 437 20.71 3.45 29.02
CA ALA A 437 21.08 3.58 30.42
C ALA A 437 21.88 2.37 30.87
N ALA A 438 22.84 2.55 31.75
CA ALA A 438 23.65 1.44 32.26
C ALA A 438 23.79 1.51 33.77
N MET A 439 23.79 0.35 34.44
CA MET A 439 23.94 0.21 35.87
C MET A 439 24.85 -0.95 36.21
N VAL A 440 25.76 -0.74 37.14
CA VAL A 440 26.59 -1.82 37.67
C VAL A 440 25.75 -2.72 38.57
N MET A 441 25.69 -4.01 38.25
CA MET A 441 24.94 -5.00 39.02
C MET A 441 25.71 -5.58 40.18
N ASP A 442 26.98 -5.90 39.93
CA ASP A 442 27.86 -6.46 40.94
C ASP A 442 29.32 -6.10 40.64
N GLY A 443 30.14 -6.12 41.72
CA GLY A 443 31.57 -5.80 41.63
C GLY A 443 31.86 -4.31 41.70
N GLU A 444 33.08 -3.96 42.09
CA GLU A 444 33.58 -2.58 42.16
C GLU A 444 34.84 -2.41 41.28
N ALA A 445 34.98 -3.25 40.26
CA ALA A 445 36.15 -3.24 39.39
C ALA A 445 36.11 -2.13 38.36
N LEU A 446 34.92 -1.54 38.11
CA LEU A 446 34.67 -0.58 37.04
C LEU A 446 33.91 0.66 37.54
N GLN A 447 34.19 1.80 36.92
CA GLN A 447 33.34 2.97 36.87
C GLN A 447 32.77 3.09 35.45
N ILE A 448 31.50 3.47 35.31
CA ILE A 448 30.83 3.56 34.02
C ILE A 448 30.21 4.93 33.80
N ALA A 449 30.11 5.33 32.53
CA ALA A 449 29.31 6.44 32.04
C ALA A 449 28.73 6.06 30.68
N VAL A 450 27.54 6.59 30.31
CA VAL A 450 26.95 6.45 29.00
C VAL A 450 26.92 7.80 28.33
N GLU A 451 27.54 7.94 27.16
CA GLU A 451 27.58 9.18 26.38
C GLU A 451 27.39 8.84 24.89
N GLN A 452 26.40 9.47 24.26
CA GLN A 452 26.13 9.37 22.80
C GLN A 452 26.11 7.92 22.25
N GLY A 453 25.48 7.00 22.97
CA GLY A 453 25.38 5.58 22.53
C GLY A 453 26.64 4.75 22.83
N GLU A 454 27.63 5.29 23.51
CA GLU A 454 28.81 4.61 23.96
C GLU A 454 28.78 4.35 25.47
N LEU A 455 29.13 3.16 25.90
CA LEU A 455 29.42 2.85 27.29
C LEU A 455 30.92 3.06 27.55
N ILE A 456 31.24 4.06 28.34
CA ILE A 456 32.60 4.37 28.77
C ILE A 456 32.85 3.59 30.05
N VAL A 457 33.84 2.68 30.03
CA VAL A 457 34.19 1.78 31.12
C VAL A 457 35.60 2.09 31.59
N THR A 458 35.72 2.56 32.83
CA THR A 458 37.02 2.88 33.43
C THR A 458 37.41 1.83 34.48
N PRO A 459 38.52 1.09 34.31
CA PRO A 459 38.91 0.06 35.24
C PRO A 459 39.49 0.65 36.54
N LEU A 460 38.91 0.29 37.68
CA LEU A 460 39.38 0.71 39.00
C LEU A 460 40.31 -0.33 39.66
N ARG A 461 39.90 -1.60 39.62
CA ARG A 461 40.66 -2.71 40.19
C ARG A 461 40.48 -3.99 39.37
N ALA A 462 41.40 -4.95 39.50
CA ALA A 462 41.23 -6.25 38.84
C ALA A 462 40.03 -7.01 39.46
N GLY A 463 39.29 -7.71 38.62
CA GLY A 463 38.09 -8.47 38.99
C GLY A 463 37.08 -8.55 37.86
N SER A 464 36.01 -9.26 38.11
CA SER A 464 34.86 -9.33 37.19
C SER A 464 33.75 -8.36 37.65
N THR A 465 33.04 -7.78 36.71
CA THR A 465 31.92 -6.89 36.96
C THR A 465 30.84 -7.12 35.89
N ARG A 466 29.57 -7.14 36.28
CA ARG A 466 28.43 -7.20 35.38
C ARG A 466 27.72 -5.86 35.35
N ILE A 467 27.40 -5.41 34.16
CA ILE A 467 26.71 -4.16 33.89
C ILE A 467 25.41 -4.51 33.19
N ASN A 468 24.29 -4.11 33.76
CA ASN A 468 23.00 -4.15 33.07
C ASN A 468 22.85 -2.89 32.21
N VAL A 469 22.61 -3.08 30.91
CA VAL A 469 22.36 -2.01 29.96
C VAL A 469 20.92 -2.12 29.52
N THR A 470 20.19 -1.02 29.64
CA THR A 470 18.81 -0.87 29.15
C THR A 470 18.85 -0.02 27.90
N ALA A 471 18.35 -0.55 26.78
CA ALA A 471 18.09 0.19 25.56
C ALA A 471 16.60 0.47 25.45
N THR A 472 16.23 1.73 25.25
CA THR A 472 14.83 2.18 25.14
C THR A 472 14.64 2.87 23.79
N ASP A 473 13.61 2.51 23.05
CA ASP A 473 13.23 3.13 21.78
C ASP A 473 12.48 4.45 21.96
N THR A 474 12.12 5.10 20.86
CA THR A 474 11.41 6.38 20.84
C THR A 474 9.95 6.28 21.31
N ASP A 475 9.35 5.10 21.30
CA ASP A 475 7.97 4.83 21.75
C ASP A 475 7.91 4.31 23.20
N GLY A 476 9.09 4.12 23.85
CA GLY A 476 9.22 3.77 25.26
C GLY A 476 9.30 2.27 25.55
N ALA A 477 9.35 1.41 24.52
CA ALA A 477 9.64 0.00 24.73
C ALA A 477 11.14 -0.21 25.00
N SER A 478 11.50 -1.16 25.85
CA SER A 478 12.87 -1.35 26.28
C SER A 478 13.25 -2.82 26.35
N VAL A 479 14.56 -3.05 26.22
CA VAL A 479 15.20 -4.34 26.45
C VAL A 479 16.40 -4.16 27.37
N GLU A 480 16.65 -5.15 28.19
CA GLU A 480 17.81 -5.19 29.08
C GLU A 480 18.76 -6.31 28.67
N ALA A 481 20.04 -6.04 28.75
CA ALA A 481 21.07 -7.06 28.55
C ALA A 481 22.24 -6.85 29.50
N GLU A 482 22.81 -7.96 29.93
CA GLU A 482 23.98 -7.99 30.81
C GLU A 482 25.26 -8.05 29.99
N LEU A 483 26.13 -7.06 30.16
CA LEU A 483 27.48 -7.04 29.64
C LEU A 483 28.47 -7.41 30.76
N SER A 484 29.19 -8.49 30.57
CA SER A 484 30.18 -8.96 31.51
C SER A 484 31.57 -8.44 31.17
N PHE A 485 32.27 -7.94 32.14
CA PHE A 485 33.64 -7.41 31.99
C PHE A 485 34.62 -8.14 32.91
N GLN A 486 35.80 -8.39 32.39
CA GLN A 486 36.90 -8.96 33.14
C GLN A 486 38.09 -8.01 33.11
N VAL A 487 38.42 -7.42 34.27
CA VAL A 487 39.59 -6.55 34.43
C VAL A 487 40.77 -7.38 34.93
N SER A 488 41.81 -7.44 34.15
CA SER A 488 43.04 -8.10 34.52
C SER A 488 44.05 -7.11 35.10
N ALA A 489 44.91 -7.59 36.00
CA ALA A 489 46.06 -6.81 36.45
C ALA A 489 47.10 -6.70 35.33
N PRO A 490 47.83 -5.58 35.23
CA PRO A 490 48.93 -5.46 34.28
C PRO A 490 49.98 -6.57 34.54
N TRP A 491 50.50 -7.10 33.47
CA TRP A 491 51.49 -8.16 33.55
C TRP A 491 52.66 -7.71 34.41
N SER A 492 53.00 -8.51 35.46
CA SER A 492 54.21 -8.25 36.24
C SER A 492 55.45 -8.42 35.37
N ILE A 493 56.49 -7.71 35.70
CA ILE A 493 57.79 -7.80 34.99
C ILE A 493 58.26 -9.24 34.90
N TYR A 494 57.96 -10.04 35.93
CA TYR A 494 58.29 -11.47 35.96
C TYR A 494 57.49 -12.30 34.96
N ALA A 495 56.25 -11.94 34.71
CA ALA A 495 55.44 -12.58 33.68
C ALA A 495 55.97 -12.25 32.27
N VAL A 496 56.43 -11.04 32.04
CA VAL A 496 57.09 -10.63 30.78
C VAL A 496 58.39 -11.39 30.59
N ILE A 497 59.23 -11.53 31.68
CA ILE A 497 60.48 -12.31 31.63
C ILE A 497 60.20 -13.79 31.37
N ALA A 498 59.19 -14.38 32.03
CA ALA A 498 58.79 -15.76 31.79
C ALA A 498 58.26 -15.97 30.32
N LEU A 499 57.52 -15.02 29.77
CA LEU A 499 57.07 -15.08 28.39
C LEU A 499 58.22 -14.96 27.39
N VAL A 500 59.16 -14.03 27.62
CA VAL A 500 60.33 -13.86 26.76
C VAL A 500 61.23 -15.14 26.82
N THR A 501 61.46 -15.70 28.02
CA THR A 501 62.19 -16.94 28.17
C THR A 501 61.51 -18.12 27.48
N GLY A 502 60.18 -18.21 27.61
CA GLY A 502 59.36 -19.21 26.90
C GLY A 502 59.39 -19.04 25.36
N LEU A 503 59.35 -17.80 24.85
CA LEU A 503 59.51 -17.51 23.45
C LEU A 503 60.86 -17.87 22.86
N VAL A 504 61.95 -17.64 23.63
CA VAL A 504 63.33 -18.04 23.22
C VAL A 504 63.41 -19.55 23.11
N LEU A 505 62.86 -20.28 24.08
CA LEU A 505 62.83 -21.76 24.05
C LEU A 505 61.97 -22.29 22.92
N ALA A 506 60.85 -21.66 22.67
CA ALA A 506 59.92 -22.00 21.54
C ALA A 506 60.59 -21.71 20.19
N ALA A 507 61.33 -20.59 20.07
CA ALA A 507 62.03 -20.24 18.84
C ALA A 507 63.17 -21.26 18.56
N GLY A 508 63.89 -21.74 19.61
CA GLY A 508 64.85 -22.80 19.48
C GLY A 508 64.22 -24.12 19.01
N ALA A 509 63.07 -24.48 19.55
CA ALA A 509 62.32 -25.66 19.13
C ALA A 509 61.81 -25.52 17.71
N ALA A 510 61.29 -24.32 17.33
CA ALA A 510 60.85 -24.04 15.99
C ALA A 510 61.99 -24.12 14.96
N LEU A 511 63.16 -23.58 15.28
CA LEU A 511 64.36 -23.71 14.44
C LEU A 511 64.73 -25.19 14.24
N TYR A 512 64.65 -26.00 15.29
CA TYR A 512 64.89 -27.43 15.19
C TYR A 512 63.87 -28.13 14.26
N ILE A 513 62.61 -27.73 14.32
CA ILE A 513 61.53 -28.28 13.44
C ILE A 513 61.72 -27.82 11.98
N VAL A 514 62.11 -26.55 11.77
CA VAL A 514 62.31 -25.98 10.44
C VAL A 514 63.49 -26.63 9.68
N PHE A 515 64.57 -26.97 10.40
CA PHE A 515 65.74 -27.62 9.80
C PHE A 515 65.65 -29.14 9.69
N ARG A 516 64.56 -29.77 10.10
CA ARG A 516 64.32 -31.19 9.82
C ARG A 516 64.18 -31.41 8.33
N PRO A 517 64.81 -32.40 7.75
CA PRO A 517 64.65 -32.75 6.34
C PRO A 517 63.20 -33.11 6.08
N LYS A 518 62.58 -32.34 5.19
CA LYS A 518 61.21 -32.58 4.77
C LYS A 518 61.16 -33.74 3.78
N PRO A 519 60.13 -34.61 3.84
CA PRO A 519 59.97 -35.64 2.84
C PRO A 519 59.83 -35.01 1.45
N ALA A 520 60.56 -35.55 0.48
CA ALA A 520 60.50 -35.16 -0.91
C ALA A 520 59.61 -36.13 -1.67
N PHE A 521 59.02 -35.64 -2.76
CA PHE A 521 58.29 -36.49 -3.67
C PHE A 521 59.27 -37.54 -4.29
N PHE A 522 58.77 -38.75 -4.40
CA PHE A 522 59.54 -39.86 -4.95
C PHE A 522 58.68 -40.63 -5.97
N GLY A 523 59.30 -41.42 -6.84
CA GLY A 523 58.60 -42.24 -7.77
C GLY A 523 57.92 -41.50 -8.93
N ARG A 524 56.94 -42.16 -9.53
CA ARG A 524 56.08 -41.64 -10.61
C ARG A 524 54.65 -42.11 -10.43
N LEU A 525 53.71 -41.37 -10.92
CA LEU A 525 52.33 -41.82 -11.17
C LEU A 525 52.16 -42.22 -12.66
N GLU A 526 51.47 -43.32 -12.88
CA GLU A 526 51.07 -43.78 -14.20
C GLU A 526 49.54 -43.71 -14.21
N GLY A 527 48.96 -42.91 -15.12
CA GLY A 527 47.54 -42.72 -15.22
C GLY A 527 46.95 -43.42 -16.45
N TYR A 528 45.96 -44.25 -16.19
CA TYR A 528 45.18 -44.96 -17.15
C TYR A 528 43.73 -44.44 -17.08
N PHE A 529 43.27 -43.71 -18.09
CA PHE A 529 41.87 -43.36 -18.19
C PHE A 529 41.08 -44.59 -18.61
N LEU A 530 40.14 -45.01 -17.80
CA LEU A 530 39.31 -46.21 -18.05
C LEU A 530 38.11 -45.84 -18.88
N GLU A 531 37.49 -44.70 -18.55
CA GLU A 531 36.44 -44.08 -19.32
C GLU A 531 36.59 -42.55 -19.28
N THR A 532 36.13 -41.82 -20.30
CA THR A 532 36.19 -40.35 -20.38
C THR A 532 34.86 -39.78 -20.86
N ALA A 533 34.41 -38.70 -20.30
CA ALA A 533 33.16 -38.02 -20.71
C ALA A 533 33.25 -37.51 -22.16
N SER A 534 34.43 -37.18 -22.63
CA SER A 534 34.68 -36.76 -24.00
C SER A 534 34.63 -37.93 -25.01
N GLY A 535 34.65 -39.17 -24.53
CA GLY A 535 34.74 -40.37 -25.38
C GLY A 535 36.10 -40.53 -26.09
N ASN A 536 37.10 -39.75 -25.74
CA ASN A 536 38.44 -39.80 -26.32
C ASN A 536 39.30 -40.85 -25.62
N ASP A 537 40.04 -41.59 -26.40
CA ASP A 537 41.03 -42.54 -25.87
C ASP A 537 42.29 -41.77 -25.48
N ILE A 538 42.54 -41.64 -24.18
CA ILE A 538 43.70 -40.91 -23.64
C ILE A 538 44.84 -41.89 -23.42
N PRO A 539 45.99 -41.74 -24.07
CA PRO A 539 47.11 -42.61 -23.89
C PRO A 539 47.64 -42.55 -22.45
N VAL A 540 48.24 -43.61 -21.98
CA VAL A 540 48.83 -43.72 -20.63
C VAL A 540 49.76 -42.51 -20.36
N LYS A 541 49.49 -41.80 -19.27
CA LYS A 541 50.27 -40.62 -18.84
C LYS A 541 51.24 -41.00 -17.73
N TYR A 542 52.39 -40.40 -17.74
CA TYR A 542 53.47 -40.70 -16.77
C TYR A 542 53.94 -39.40 -16.10
N TRP A 543 53.61 -39.22 -14.83
CA TRP A 543 54.08 -38.06 -14.05
C TRP A 543 55.26 -38.41 -13.16
N PRO A 544 56.46 -37.94 -13.45
CA PRO A 544 57.65 -38.21 -12.67
C PRO A 544 57.64 -37.33 -11.41
N LEU A 545 57.10 -37.84 -10.28
CA LEU A 545 56.94 -37.09 -9.04
C LEU A 545 58.28 -36.64 -8.43
N HIS A 546 59.36 -37.38 -8.67
CA HIS A 546 60.70 -37.02 -8.17
C HIS A 546 61.19 -35.66 -8.69
N THR A 547 60.66 -35.15 -9.78
CA THR A 547 60.97 -33.83 -10.34
C THR A 547 60.38 -32.70 -9.49
N LEU A 548 59.43 -33.00 -8.63
CA LEU A 548 58.77 -32.01 -7.75
C LEU A 548 59.60 -31.72 -6.49
N GLY A 549 60.65 -32.52 -6.20
CA GLY A 549 61.56 -32.29 -5.11
C GLY A 549 60.86 -32.21 -3.74
N THR A 550 61.15 -31.17 -2.99
CA THR A 550 60.59 -30.90 -1.65
C THR A 550 59.31 -30.09 -1.65
N ARG A 551 58.59 -29.98 -2.78
CA ARG A 551 57.30 -29.32 -2.87
C ARG A 551 56.32 -29.91 -1.84
N ARG A 552 55.46 -29.06 -1.23
CA ARG A 552 54.60 -29.51 -0.11
C ARG A 552 53.44 -30.38 -0.56
N SER A 553 52.89 -30.09 -1.71
CA SER A 553 51.77 -30.81 -2.32
C SER A 553 51.65 -30.47 -3.79
N ILE A 554 50.92 -31.29 -4.53
CA ILE A 554 50.49 -31.03 -5.93
C ILE A 554 49.06 -31.53 -6.10
N SER A 555 48.22 -30.78 -6.83
CA SER A 555 46.86 -31.22 -7.17
C SER A 555 46.86 -32.15 -8.39
N LEU A 556 45.81 -32.92 -8.53
CA LEU A 556 45.61 -33.74 -9.73
C LEU A 556 45.42 -32.85 -10.97
N GLU A 557 44.77 -31.68 -10.85
CA GLU A 557 44.67 -30.69 -11.91
C GLU A 557 46.06 -30.23 -12.40
N GLU A 558 46.94 -29.88 -11.44
CA GLU A 558 48.33 -29.50 -11.81
C GLU A 558 49.08 -30.64 -12.49
N LEU A 559 48.85 -31.88 -12.09
CA LEU A 559 49.44 -33.06 -12.77
C LEU A 559 48.88 -33.17 -14.20
N PHE A 560 47.58 -33.04 -14.37
CA PHE A 560 46.94 -33.06 -15.70
C PHE A 560 47.48 -31.95 -16.62
N GLY A 561 47.65 -30.75 -16.10
CA GLY A 561 48.22 -29.62 -16.84
C GLY A 561 49.67 -29.87 -17.31
N GLN A 562 50.49 -30.65 -16.56
CA GLN A 562 51.88 -30.95 -16.93
C GLN A 562 52.00 -31.85 -18.21
N LEU A 563 50.99 -32.62 -18.52
CA LEU A 563 51.00 -33.57 -19.64
C LEU A 563 49.85 -33.30 -20.63
N GLU A 564 49.29 -32.10 -20.62
CA GLU A 564 48.23 -31.66 -21.52
C GLU A 564 47.06 -32.68 -21.59
N VAL A 565 46.58 -33.10 -20.43
CA VAL A 565 45.36 -33.89 -20.32
C VAL A 565 44.18 -32.97 -20.49
N HIS A 566 43.46 -33.05 -21.62
CA HIS A 566 42.37 -32.10 -21.98
C HIS A 566 40.99 -32.54 -21.48
N GLU A 567 40.90 -33.51 -20.61
CA GLU A 567 39.63 -33.91 -20.01
C GLU A 567 39.21 -32.85 -18.96
N ILE A 568 37.93 -32.41 -19.05
CA ILE A 568 37.40 -31.37 -18.16
C ILE A 568 36.84 -32.03 -16.89
N VAL A 569 37.65 -32.07 -15.87
CA VAL A 569 37.30 -32.59 -14.52
C VAL A 569 37.60 -31.55 -13.45
N PRO A 570 36.62 -30.65 -13.20
CA PRO A 570 36.81 -29.50 -12.31
C PRO A 570 37.25 -29.89 -10.88
N GLU A 571 36.89 -31.11 -10.44
CA GLU A 571 37.17 -31.63 -9.12
C GLU A 571 38.66 -32.04 -8.93
N ALA A 572 39.40 -32.15 -10.01
CA ALA A 572 40.82 -32.52 -10.00
C ALA A 572 41.69 -31.52 -9.18
N LYS A 573 41.25 -30.26 -9.08
CA LYS A 573 41.93 -29.24 -8.23
C LYS A 573 41.86 -29.55 -6.73
N ASP A 574 40.81 -30.27 -6.29
CA ASP A 574 40.52 -30.58 -4.89
C ASP A 574 40.96 -31.99 -4.51
N ILE A 575 41.78 -32.64 -5.36
CA ILE A 575 42.46 -33.93 -5.12
C ILE A 575 43.96 -33.66 -5.07
N TRP A 576 44.57 -33.89 -3.91
CA TRP A 576 45.93 -33.47 -3.60
C TRP A 576 46.84 -34.62 -3.26
N PHE A 577 48.09 -34.56 -3.73
CA PHE A 577 49.18 -35.47 -3.38
C PHE A 577 50.24 -34.76 -2.56
N LYS A 578 50.76 -35.45 -1.57
CA LYS A 578 51.85 -34.98 -0.69
C LYS A 578 52.92 -36.07 -0.51
N PRO A 579 54.19 -35.70 -0.40
CA PRO A 579 55.21 -36.68 -0.06
C PRO A 579 55.05 -37.15 1.40
N GLY A 580 55.00 -38.44 1.59
CA GLY A 580 54.95 -39.08 2.90
C GLY A 580 56.31 -39.59 3.35
N LYS A 581 56.37 -40.15 4.57
CA LYS A 581 57.57 -40.86 5.06
C LYS A 581 57.76 -42.17 4.31
N GLU A 582 58.99 -42.67 4.29
CA GLU A 582 59.30 -43.98 3.64
C GLU A 582 58.91 -44.03 2.17
N HIS A 583 59.10 -42.92 1.47
CA HIS A 583 58.77 -42.78 0.05
C HIS A 583 57.31 -43.05 -0.32
N ALA A 584 56.40 -43.04 0.65
CA ALA A 584 54.97 -43.17 0.35
C ALA A 584 54.43 -41.87 -0.28
N LEU A 585 53.35 -41.97 -1.05
CA LEU A 585 52.60 -40.85 -1.56
C LEU A 585 51.29 -40.76 -0.78
N LEU A 586 51.02 -39.61 -0.18
CA LEU A 586 49.75 -39.34 0.49
C LEU A 586 48.77 -38.71 -0.49
N VAL A 587 47.54 -39.16 -0.52
CA VAL A 587 46.46 -38.61 -1.30
C VAL A 587 45.33 -38.15 -0.38
N ARG A 588 44.78 -36.98 -0.66
CA ARG A 588 43.61 -36.44 0.01
C ARG A 588 42.68 -35.79 -1.03
N HIS A 589 41.40 -35.94 -0.84
CA HIS A 589 40.39 -35.23 -1.65
C HIS A 589 39.30 -34.65 -0.76
N ASP A 590 38.71 -33.55 -1.23
CA ASP A 590 37.57 -32.90 -0.59
C ASP A 590 36.40 -32.76 -1.64
N THR A 591 36.22 -33.81 -2.44
CA THR A 591 35.27 -33.90 -3.55
C THR A 591 34.20 -34.95 -3.29
N LYS A 592 33.14 -34.98 -4.11
CA LYS A 592 32.15 -36.08 -4.14
C LYS A 592 32.58 -37.25 -5.04
N CYS A 593 33.77 -37.15 -5.62
CA CYS A 593 34.33 -38.25 -6.42
C CYS A 593 34.42 -39.55 -5.62
N THR A 594 34.23 -40.69 -6.26
CA THR A 594 34.55 -41.99 -5.65
C THR A 594 36.05 -42.24 -5.77
N VAL A 595 36.74 -42.14 -4.67
CA VAL A 595 38.21 -42.38 -4.60
C VAL A 595 38.48 -43.67 -3.85
N VAL A 596 39.21 -44.61 -4.47
CA VAL A 596 39.48 -45.93 -3.88
C VAL A 596 40.95 -46.27 -4.00
N ILE A 597 41.58 -46.59 -2.87
CA ILE A 597 42.96 -47.09 -2.84
C ILE A 597 42.96 -48.61 -2.74
N GLY A 598 43.38 -49.27 -3.84
CA GLY A 598 43.32 -50.73 -3.95
C GLY A 598 41.89 -51.24 -3.94
N ARG A 599 41.34 -51.61 -2.79
CA ARG A 599 39.94 -52.02 -2.58
C ARG A 599 39.25 -51.22 -1.48
N THR A 600 39.94 -50.24 -0.90
CA THR A 600 39.44 -49.46 0.25
C THR A 600 38.99 -48.09 -0.22
N PRO A 601 37.73 -47.71 -0.04
CA PRO A 601 37.28 -46.34 -0.30
C PRO A 601 37.96 -45.33 0.59
N LEU A 602 38.37 -44.18 0.03
CA LEU A 602 38.93 -43.05 0.75
C LEU A 602 37.82 -42.02 0.92
N PRO A 603 37.32 -41.78 2.16
CA PRO A 603 36.29 -40.76 2.37
C PRO A 603 36.82 -39.34 2.11
N ALA A 604 35.95 -38.44 1.64
CA ALA A 604 36.30 -37.03 1.49
C ALA A 604 36.81 -36.43 2.83
N GLY A 605 37.81 -35.57 2.75
CA GLY A 605 38.48 -34.98 3.92
C GLY A 605 39.51 -35.88 4.62
N SER A 606 39.58 -37.17 4.29
CA SER A 606 40.56 -38.08 4.85
C SER A 606 41.84 -38.12 4.01
N THR A 607 42.93 -38.66 4.60
CA THR A 607 44.20 -38.82 3.89
C THR A 607 44.52 -40.29 3.77
N GLY A 608 44.67 -40.77 2.54
CA GLY A 608 45.13 -42.11 2.23
C GLY A 608 46.62 -42.18 1.97
N ARG A 609 47.22 -43.37 2.17
CA ARG A 609 48.62 -43.62 1.88
C ARG A 609 48.72 -44.60 0.72
N LEU A 610 49.46 -44.20 -0.28
CA LEU A 610 49.85 -45.05 -1.41
C LEU A 610 51.31 -45.52 -1.20
N ALA A 611 51.49 -46.80 -1.13
CA ALA A 611 52.78 -47.43 -1.23
C ALA A 611 53.12 -47.77 -2.70
N TYR A 612 54.33 -48.17 -2.95
CA TYR A 612 54.72 -48.60 -4.31
C TYR A 612 53.84 -49.76 -4.83
N ASN A 613 53.44 -49.65 -6.10
CA ASN A 613 52.52 -50.51 -6.81
C ASN A 613 51.05 -50.40 -6.40
N ASP A 614 50.73 -49.57 -5.41
CA ASP A 614 49.33 -49.30 -5.10
C ASP A 614 48.63 -48.62 -6.28
N LYS A 615 47.36 -48.93 -6.39
CA LYS A 615 46.45 -48.36 -7.38
C LYS A 615 45.47 -47.46 -6.67
N LEU A 616 45.27 -46.29 -7.23
CA LEU A 616 44.24 -45.34 -6.85
C LEU A 616 43.24 -45.23 -8.02
N TYR A 617 42.01 -45.52 -7.75
CA TYR A 617 40.91 -45.33 -8.69
C TYR A 617 40.13 -44.07 -8.33
N ILE A 618 39.84 -43.27 -9.32
CA ILE A 618 39.06 -42.06 -9.14
C ILE A 618 37.97 -42.05 -10.21
N THR A 619 36.71 -42.19 -9.77
CA THR A 619 35.54 -41.93 -10.60
C THR A 619 35.07 -40.53 -10.28
N PHE A 620 35.07 -39.62 -11.24
CA PHE A 620 34.73 -38.21 -11.08
C PHE A 620 33.24 -37.99 -10.88
N GLU A 621 32.83 -36.77 -10.53
CA GLU A 621 31.43 -36.45 -10.20
C GLU A 621 30.48 -36.56 -11.39
N ASP A 622 31.00 -36.60 -12.61
CA ASP A 622 30.24 -36.89 -13.83
C ASP A 622 29.80 -38.38 -13.95
N HIS A 623 30.29 -39.25 -13.05
CA HIS A 623 30.04 -40.69 -13.01
C HIS A 623 30.40 -41.44 -14.30
N VAL A 624 31.13 -40.84 -15.22
CA VAL A 624 31.59 -41.37 -16.48
C VAL A 624 33.11 -41.38 -16.54
N THR A 625 33.74 -40.26 -16.20
CA THR A 625 35.21 -40.16 -16.26
C THR A 625 35.84 -40.94 -15.12
N GLU A 626 36.66 -41.89 -15.46
CA GLU A 626 37.37 -42.73 -14.49
C GLU A 626 38.86 -42.85 -14.83
N ILE A 627 39.70 -42.68 -13.82
CA ILE A 627 41.16 -42.85 -13.94
C ILE A 627 41.70 -43.84 -12.90
N GLU A 628 42.55 -44.75 -13.34
CA GLU A 628 43.41 -45.55 -12.50
C GLU A 628 44.82 -44.89 -12.42
N LEU A 629 45.26 -44.47 -11.25
CA LEU A 629 46.61 -43.98 -11.00
C LEU A 629 47.42 -45.05 -10.30
N ARG A 630 48.55 -45.44 -10.88
CA ARG A 630 49.47 -46.42 -10.28
C ARG A 630 50.71 -45.70 -9.76
N TYR A 631 51.01 -45.88 -8.51
CA TYR A 631 52.22 -45.32 -7.90
C TYR A 631 53.39 -46.27 -8.08
N LYS A 632 54.42 -45.88 -8.85
CA LYS A 632 55.56 -46.68 -9.25
C LYS A 632 56.90 -46.08 -8.85
N GLU A 633 57.91 -46.89 -8.69
CA GLU A 633 59.27 -46.44 -8.56
C GLU A 633 59.75 -45.67 -9.80
N PRO A 634 60.75 -44.75 -9.63
CA PRO A 634 61.36 -44.15 -10.80
C PRO A 634 61.95 -45.23 -11.70
N LYS A 635 61.75 -45.10 -13.05
CA LYS A 635 62.50 -45.98 -13.95
C LYS A 635 63.97 -45.76 -13.70
N PRO A 636 64.78 -46.82 -13.51
CA PRO A 636 66.21 -46.66 -13.50
C PRO A 636 66.58 -46.02 -14.83
N ASN A 637 67.37 -44.94 -14.78
CA ASN A 637 67.90 -44.34 -16.01
C ASN A 637 68.58 -45.42 -16.80
N ALA A 638 68.09 -45.71 -17.99
CA ALA A 638 68.82 -46.47 -18.98
C ALA A 638 70.12 -45.68 -19.24
N ARG A 639 71.24 -46.18 -18.81
CA ARG A 639 72.60 -45.71 -19.16
C ARG A 639 72.79 -45.86 -20.66
#